data_bf1831973c0853c27294303f7c4dceaa
#
_entry.id   bf1831973c0853c27294303f7c4dceaa
#
_cell.length_a   1.000
_cell.length_b   1.000
_cell.length_c   1.000
_cell.angle_alpha   90.00
_cell.angle_beta   90.00
_cell.angle_gamma   90.00
#
_symmetry.space_group_name_H-M   'P 1'
#
loop_
_entity.id
_entity.type
_entity.pdbx_description
1 polymer ?
#
loop_
_entity_poly.entity_id
_entity_poly.type
_entity_poly.pdbx_seq_one_letter_code
_entity_poly.pdbx_strand_id
1 'polypeptide(L)'
;MISASIPFRSRLSGRFRLANFLSLLLLLALLLTACRDRRATPVAVATDAAQPAPVAATSAVATLPAPTARASAPTSEQPSSPTSSPTSPPASPTPPPPATAVPPAPASPLEQAAYLHSIGEYGQEQRLLNTLLADPQTSFGRQQETPAASLEQQRSAILYRLALSHLASEQPARALNALDQFRLLGEFLPVDDSSASPSAHEIALFTINSDFLRAEALAGVGRSAEAVIAYRTFLEERPQVAGIVEEIIADTWLAVGERSQAANALREAANYAATAREKVRLLERLAGVLEGMGRWDEATAVYDQIIAAAGSEQEEPDLVAADLDQPDSDYDDILGYREWPIFLVSYLYRAGIAYAAAGDEDAAIAHWRKALAEEPASDAAYLSLVQLVNRNAPVDLFLRGEIDLFAKAYIPAISAFERFIAESPDDARAGEAWLGIARAQIGLGQWTAARLSIDQVLDNYPDCACLGSAWLARAQLATAEGAPAAGRRIYRTFARERPDDPLAPQALWLSALSAIEADAHLDVSAAHHVDVPVEPFDEAVADLLRLTDAFPDSQQAAAALSVAGIGAFAHGRYAQAANNFARLRSHHPNAQPHAAAYWLGRSRHAQGEVDTARALWQELAASAPETYYGVLAGLEAGAALPGRDFVPRMGAFAAAVPALPGDDGSRAFAEDWLRTLEDPPQDLPAAALDAVEGDTQWDLPHAVADDPDFAGGELLIQTGRRAEGLRLLEQAYWRYRDDPAALYPLMLRFDALGANRLSISAAYHLIKLSPTGKVAGAPIFLQRIAYPRHYASLVESEAAAVEIDPLLLYSLIFQESLFEPPARSFAGAQGLTQIIPSTGAEIAQRLNYPNYSVDRLSLPSVNIRFGAYYLRWVRDFAHSNDVAALVGYNAGPGNANVWFDRTAPDEALFIELLPYDETRLYLQRILTHYYHYARIYTR
;
A
#
# COMPACT_ATOMS: atom_id res chain seq x y z
N MET A 1 -12.44 37.88 37.76
CA MET A 1 -13.61 37.01 38.04
C MET A 1 -14.05 36.40 36.76
N ILE A 2 -14.28 35.10 36.81
CA ILE A 2 -14.70 34.15 35.81
C ILE A 2 -13.52 33.49 35.13
N SER A 3 -13.07 32.44 35.82
CA SER A 3 -12.32 31.29 35.35
C SER A 3 -13.23 30.45 34.41
N ALA A 4 -12.74 30.16 33.22
CA ALA A 4 -13.31 29.09 32.38
C ALA A 4 -12.15 28.12 32.10
N SER A 5 -12.12 27.07 32.89
CA SER A 5 -11.36 25.87 32.68
C SER A 5 -11.91 25.11 31.47
N ILE A 6 -11.10 24.97 30.43
CA ILE A 6 -11.36 24.10 29.25
C ILE A 6 -10.80 22.72 29.59
N PRO A 7 -11.59 21.64 29.61
CA PRO A 7 -11.07 20.31 29.81
C PRO A 7 -10.37 19.83 28.52
N PHE A 8 -9.10 19.56 28.61
CA PHE A 8 -8.29 18.87 27.63
C PHE A 8 -8.80 17.42 27.48
N ARG A 9 -9.67 17.19 26.53
CA ARG A 9 -10.04 15.85 26.11
C ARG A 9 -9.14 15.43 24.93
N SER A 10 -8.10 14.69 25.25
CA SER A 10 -7.34 13.92 24.28
C SER A 10 -8.26 12.86 23.63
N ARG A 11 -8.82 13.15 22.47
CA ARG A 11 -9.42 12.15 21.59
C ARG A 11 -8.37 11.69 20.59
N LEU A 12 -7.46 10.84 21.01
CA LEU A 12 -6.76 9.96 20.09
C LEU A 12 -7.59 8.68 20.02
N SER A 13 -8.12 8.37 18.85
CA SER A 13 -8.90 7.16 18.61
C SER A 13 -8.06 5.92 18.95
N GLY A 14 -8.62 5.02 19.78
CA GLY A 14 -7.90 3.86 20.33
C GLY A 14 -7.39 2.85 19.29
N ARG A 15 -7.85 2.92 18.04
CA ARG A 15 -7.51 1.99 16.97
C ARG A 15 -6.13 2.26 16.33
N PHE A 16 -5.75 3.52 16.21
CA PHE A 16 -4.40 3.89 15.73
C PHE A 16 -3.29 3.50 16.71
N ARG A 17 -3.64 3.31 18.00
CA ARG A 17 -2.68 2.95 19.04
C ARG A 17 -2.33 1.46 19.07
N LEU A 18 -3.21 0.56 18.65
CA LEU A 18 -2.93 -0.89 18.71
C LEU A 18 -2.08 -1.36 17.53
N ALA A 19 -2.39 -0.93 16.31
CA ALA A 19 -1.60 -1.26 15.13
C ALA A 19 -0.20 -0.63 15.16
N ASN A 20 -0.10 0.66 15.55
CA ASN A 20 1.19 1.33 15.74
C ASN A 20 1.95 0.83 16.97
N PHE A 21 1.25 0.32 18.00
CA PHE A 21 1.88 -0.25 19.18
C PHE A 21 2.47 -1.64 18.91
N LEU A 22 1.81 -2.47 18.12
CA LEU A 22 2.35 -3.76 17.63
C LEU A 22 3.53 -3.53 16.66
N SER A 23 3.44 -2.55 15.77
CA SER A 23 4.54 -2.15 14.88
C SER A 23 5.72 -1.53 15.65
N LEU A 24 5.45 -0.78 16.72
CA LEU A 24 6.50 -0.20 17.57
C LEU A 24 7.20 -1.27 18.42
N LEU A 25 6.49 -2.30 18.89
CA LEU A 25 7.07 -3.46 19.56
C LEU A 25 7.92 -4.30 18.62
N LEU A 26 7.50 -4.45 17.36
CA LEU A 26 8.28 -5.13 16.33
C LEU A 26 9.52 -4.32 15.94
N LEU A 27 9.42 -2.99 15.84
CA LEU A 27 10.56 -2.10 15.59
C LEU A 27 11.54 -2.09 16.78
N LEU A 28 11.04 -2.18 18.01
CA LEU A 28 11.88 -2.27 19.22
C LEU A 28 12.59 -3.63 19.30
N ALA A 29 11.94 -4.72 18.92
CA ALA A 29 12.56 -6.05 18.82
C ALA A 29 13.63 -6.09 17.71
N LEU A 30 13.38 -5.46 16.56
CA LEU A 30 14.36 -5.33 15.46
C LEU A 30 15.53 -4.41 15.81
N LEU A 31 15.32 -3.34 16.58
CA LEU A 31 16.39 -2.45 17.07
C LEU A 31 17.25 -3.14 18.13
N LEU A 32 16.67 -3.99 18.98
CA LEU A 32 17.42 -4.77 19.96
C LEU A 32 18.27 -5.88 19.33
N THR A 33 17.84 -6.44 18.19
CA THR A 33 18.66 -7.42 17.42
C THR A 33 19.78 -6.73 16.63
N ALA A 34 19.58 -5.54 16.09
CA ALA A 34 20.60 -4.79 15.33
C ALA A 34 21.75 -4.26 16.23
N CYS A 35 21.49 -4.03 17.51
CA CYS A 35 22.53 -3.62 18.47
C CYS A 35 23.41 -4.77 18.97
N ARG A 36 23.08 -6.04 18.70
CA ARG A 36 23.81 -7.21 19.21
C ARG A 36 25.02 -7.63 18.36
N ASP A 37 25.10 -7.17 17.11
CA ASP A 37 26.17 -7.58 16.16
C ASP A 37 27.44 -6.72 16.19
N ARG A 38 27.59 -5.80 17.16
CA ARG A 38 28.83 -5.02 17.34
C ARG A 38 29.51 -5.33 18.67
N ARG A 39 30.01 -6.55 18.84
CA ARG A 39 31.09 -6.82 19.79
C ARG A 39 32.41 -6.93 19.04
N ALA A 40 33.08 -5.79 18.88
CA ALA A 40 34.48 -5.75 18.52
C ALA A 40 35.35 -5.85 19.78
N THR A 41 36.40 -6.61 19.65
CA THR A 41 37.49 -6.88 20.59
C THR A 41 38.11 -5.62 21.21
N PRO A 42 38.61 -5.66 22.45
CA PRO A 42 39.22 -4.53 23.12
C PRO A 42 40.65 -4.31 22.63
N VAL A 43 40.98 -3.11 22.23
CA VAL A 43 42.35 -2.61 22.05
C VAL A 43 42.60 -1.54 23.11
N ALA A 44 43.79 -1.67 23.70
CA ALA A 44 44.28 -0.93 24.86
C ALA A 44 44.34 0.58 24.68
N VAL A 45 44.11 1.26 25.79
CA VAL A 45 44.19 2.70 26.02
C VAL A 45 45.65 3.14 26.03
N ALA A 46 45.98 4.21 25.26
CA ALA A 46 47.09 5.12 25.56
C ALA A 46 46.56 6.54 25.56
N THR A 47 46.70 7.16 26.71
CA THR A 47 46.45 8.60 26.95
C THR A 47 47.50 9.44 26.31
N ASP A 48 47.14 10.50 25.58
CA ASP A 48 47.74 11.81 25.76
C ASP A 48 46.87 12.97 25.22
N ALA A 49 46.96 14.06 25.95
CA ALA A 49 46.17 15.25 25.76
C ALA A 49 46.82 16.23 24.79
N ALA A 50 46.05 16.97 24.01
CA ALA A 50 46.25 18.37 23.72
C ALA A 50 45.13 18.93 22.83
N GLN A 51 44.64 20.09 23.22
CA GLN A 51 43.60 20.88 22.56
C GLN A 51 44.13 21.77 21.43
N PRO A 52 43.30 22.63 20.78
CA PRO A 52 43.12 22.68 19.32
C PRO A 52 43.49 24.02 18.68
N ALA A 53 43.44 24.12 17.39
CA ALA A 53 43.06 25.34 16.64
C ALA A 53 43.09 25.13 15.12
N PRO A 54 42.57 26.08 14.33
CA PRO A 54 41.65 25.80 13.24
C PRO A 54 42.10 26.19 11.84
N VAL A 55 41.25 25.87 10.84
CA VAL A 55 41.07 26.57 9.54
C VAL A 55 42.00 26.20 8.40
N ALA A 56 41.48 25.68 7.30
CA ALA A 56 41.25 26.36 6.02
C ALA A 56 41.05 25.36 4.86
N ALA A 57 40.04 25.71 4.06
CA ALA A 57 39.70 25.06 2.81
C ALA A 57 40.86 25.18 1.75
N THR A 58 40.99 24.17 0.92
CA THR A 58 41.24 24.36 -0.53
C THR A 58 41.08 23.05 -1.31
N SER A 59 40.42 23.22 -2.43
CA SER A 59 40.19 22.27 -3.50
C SER A 59 41.46 21.77 -4.15
N ALA A 60 41.51 20.49 -4.56
CA ALA A 60 42.20 20.10 -5.80
C ALA A 60 41.78 18.68 -6.23
N VAL A 61 41.38 18.61 -7.46
CA VAL A 61 41.18 17.44 -8.34
C VAL A 61 42.49 16.76 -8.64
N ALA A 62 42.56 15.42 -8.58
CA ALA A 62 43.52 14.67 -9.38
C ALA A 62 43.13 13.18 -9.55
N THR A 63 43.01 12.83 -10.73
CA THR A 63 42.98 11.63 -11.56
C THR A 63 43.73 10.39 -11.07
N LEU A 64 43.10 9.23 -11.41
CA LEU A 64 43.57 7.85 -11.43
C LEU A 64 44.85 7.62 -12.27
N PRO A 65 45.53 6.52 -12.03
CA PRO A 65 45.65 5.51 -13.09
C PRO A 65 45.47 4.04 -12.65
N ALA A 66 45.11 3.23 -13.62
CA ALA A 66 44.80 1.81 -13.58
C ALA A 66 46.05 0.91 -13.84
N PRO A 67 45.87 -0.43 -13.88
CA PRO A 67 46.79 -1.40 -13.30
C PRO A 67 47.68 -2.14 -14.30
N THR A 68 48.72 -2.82 -13.79
CA THR A 68 49.44 -3.82 -14.59
C THR A 68 49.67 -5.13 -13.83
N ALA A 69 49.59 -6.19 -14.59
CA ALA A 69 49.60 -7.60 -14.21
C ALA A 69 51.02 -8.22 -14.09
N ARG A 70 51.04 -9.39 -13.47
CA ARG A 70 51.83 -10.63 -13.71
C ARG A 70 52.52 -11.14 -12.44
N ALA A 71 52.26 -12.29 -12.02
CA ALA A 71 52.47 -13.70 -12.37
C ALA A 71 53.50 -14.39 -11.45
N SER A 72 53.13 -15.63 -11.07
CA SER A 72 53.97 -16.83 -10.84
C SER A 72 53.84 -17.47 -9.45
N ALA A 73 53.40 -18.71 -9.47
CA ALA A 73 53.50 -19.72 -8.41
C ALA A 73 54.92 -20.32 -8.35
N PRO A 74 55.33 -21.21 -7.42
CA PRO A 74 54.74 -22.52 -7.21
C PRO A 74 54.81 -23.15 -5.77
N THR A 75 53.92 -24.15 -5.58
CA THR A 75 54.01 -25.45 -4.87
C THR A 75 54.58 -25.60 -3.46
N SER A 76 53.84 -26.18 -2.51
CA SER A 76 54.07 -27.54 -1.95
C SER A 76 53.05 -27.92 -0.86
N GLU A 77 52.42 -29.08 -1.10
CA GLU A 77 52.06 -30.18 -0.16
C GLU A 77 51.25 -30.01 1.12
N GLN A 78 50.21 -30.82 1.15
CA GLN A 78 49.21 -31.28 2.13
C GLN A 78 49.79 -31.89 3.45
N PRO A 79 49.02 -32.24 4.52
CA PRO A 79 47.70 -32.96 4.42
C PRO A 79 46.55 -32.56 5.39
N SER A 80 45.36 -32.75 4.92
CA SER A 80 44.11 -33.28 5.43
C SER A 80 43.68 -33.21 6.90
N SER A 81 42.50 -32.63 7.13
CA SER A 81 41.34 -33.24 7.87
C SER A 81 40.04 -32.45 7.58
N PRO A 82 38.87 -33.07 7.61
CA PRO A 82 37.68 -32.65 6.84
C PRO A 82 36.79 -31.67 7.61
N THR A 83 36.59 -30.52 7.10
CA THR A 83 35.51 -29.61 7.46
C THR A 83 34.36 -29.79 6.45
N SER A 84 33.21 -30.19 6.95
CA SER A 84 31.97 -30.24 6.19
C SER A 84 31.62 -28.89 5.60
N SER A 85 31.69 -28.80 4.29
CA SER A 85 31.20 -27.65 3.53
C SER A 85 29.65 -27.59 3.60
N PRO A 86 29.06 -26.40 3.70
CA PRO A 86 27.61 -26.27 3.54
C PRO A 86 27.25 -26.67 2.11
N THR A 87 26.26 -27.52 1.99
CA THR A 87 25.63 -27.93 0.73
C THR A 87 25.27 -26.70 -0.10
N SER A 88 25.78 -26.65 -1.30
CA SER A 88 25.40 -25.65 -2.31
C SER A 88 23.87 -25.72 -2.53
N PRO A 89 23.20 -24.58 -2.69
CA PRO A 89 21.77 -24.59 -3.04
C PRO A 89 21.57 -25.39 -4.34
N PRO A 90 20.40 -26.04 -4.52
CA PRO A 90 20.11 -26.80 -5.72
C PRO A 90 20.30 -25.94 -6.96
N ALA A 91 20.82 -26.53 -8.03
CA ALA A 91 21.02 -25.84 -9.28
C ALA A 91 19.73 -25.16 -9.73
N SER A 92 19.81 -23.85 -10.00
CA SER A 92 18.66 -23.09 -10.51
C SER A 92 18.07 -23.79 -11.72
N PRO A 93 16.74 -23.91 -11.82
CA PRO A 93 16.09 -24.45 -13.00
C PRO A 93 16.55 -23.65 -14.23
N THR A 94 16.77 -24.34 -15.33
CA THR A 94 17.11 -23.70 -16.62
C THR A 94 15.99 -22.71 -16.95
N PRO A 95 16.31 -21.41 -17.24
CA PRO A 95 15.26 -20.44 -17.53
C PRO A 95 14.41 -20.95 -18.69
N PRO A 96 13.07 -20.84 -18.57
CA PRO A 96 12.20 -21.20 -19.70
C PRO A 96 12.52 -20.29 -20.89
N PRO A 97 12.36 -20.78 -22.13
CA PRO A 97 12.52 -19.95 -23.32
C PRO A 97 11.59 -18.75 -23.22
N PRO A 98 11.96 -17.60 -23.78
CA PRO A 98 11.13 -16.40 -23.72
C PRO A 98 9.73 -16.72 -24.25
N ALA A 99 8.73 -16.64 -23.37
CA ALA A 99 7.35 -16.71 -23.81
C ALA A 99 7.12 -15.53 -24.76
N THR A 100 6.83 -15.80 -26.01
CA THR A 100 6.27 -14.81 -26.89
C THR A 100 4.82 -14.62 -26.52
N ALA A 101 4.46 -13.42 -26.02
CA ALA A 101 3.07 -13.09 -25.79
C ALA A 101 2.27 -13.40 -27.06
N VAL A 102 1.44 -14.41 -27.01
CA VAL A 102 0.53 -14.74 -28.11
C VAL A 102 -0.70 -13.86 -27.88
N PRO A 103 -0.94 -12.86 -28.76
CA PRO A 103 -2.17 -12.08 -28.64
C PRO A 103 -3.39 -12.97 -28.75
N PRO A 104 -4.54 -12.60 -28.14
CA PRO A 104 -5.81 -13.27 -28.40
C PRO A 104 -6.03 -13.32 -29.91
N ALA A 105 -6.70 -14.36 -30.40
CA ALA A 105 -6.96 -14.50 -31.84
C ALA A 105 -7.56 -13.18 -32.35
N PRO A 106 -6.88 -12.47 -33.24
CA PRO A 106 -7.19 -11.06 -33.50
C PRO A 106 -8.53 -10.93 -34.23
N ALA A 107 -9.43 -10.14 -33.68
CA ALA A 107 -10.61 -9.70 -34.39
C ALA A 107 -10.20 -8.76 -35.55
N SER A 108 -9.23 -7.85 -35.27
CA SER A 108 -8.66 -6.99 -36.31
C SER A 108 -7.17 -6.69 -36.01
N PRO A 109 -6.37 -6.31 -37.03
CA PRO A 109 -4.99 -5.90 -36.86
C PRO A 109 -4.81 -4.68 -35.95
N LEU A 110 -5.76 -3.76 -35.91
CA LEU A 110 -5.73 -2.58 -35.04
C LEU A 110 -5.99 -2.96 -33.56
N GLU A 111 -6.87 -3.91 -33.30
CA GLU A 111 -7.05 -4.47 -31.94
C GLU A 111 -5.81 -5.21 -31.50
N GLN A 112 -5.13 -5.91 -32.38
CA GLN A 112 -3.84 -6.53 -32.08
C GLN A 112 -2.79 -5.48 -31.72
N ALA A 113 -2.73 -4.37 -32.43
CA ALA A 113 -1.84 -3.26 -32.10
C ALA A 113 -2.19 -2.64 -30.74
N ALA A 114 -3.48 -2.45 -30.46
CA ALA A 114 -3.94 -1.97 -29.15
C ALA A 114 -3.55 -2.91 -27.99
N TYR A 115 -3.67 -4.22 -28.19
CA TYR A 115 -3.23 -5.21 -27.23
C TYR A 115 -1.72 -5.13 -26.97
N LEU A 116 -0.90 -5.08 -28.05
CA LEU A 116 0.55 -4.94 -27.92
C LEU A 116 0.95 -3.66 -27.18
N HIS A 117 0.22 -2.58 -27.39
CA HIS A 117 0.39 -1.33 -26.65
C HIS A 117 0.11 -1.52 -25.15
N SER A 118 -1.04 -2.14 -24.83
CA SER A 118 -1.49 -2.33 -23.45
C SER A 118 -0.55 -3.19 -22.60
N ILE A 119 0.21 -4.11 -23.22
CA ILE A 119 1.19 -4.95 -22.56
C ILE A 119 2.62 -4.39 -22.60
N GLY A 120 2.84 -3.21 -23.22
CA GLY A 120 4.13 -2.55 -23.33
C GLY A 120 5.06 -3.10 -24.41
N GLU A 121 4.54 -3.88 -25.38
CA GLU A 121 5.31 -4.43 -26.51
C GLU A 121 5.38 -3.44 -27.68
N TYR A 122 5.76 -2.21 -27.42
CA TYR A 122 5.78 -1.10 -28.39
C TYR A 122 6.57 -1.40 -29.66
N GLY A 123 7.68 -2.14 -29.56
CA GLY A 123 8.46 -2.51 -30.74
C GLY A 123 7.73 -3.48 -31.67
N GLN A 124 6.88 -4.37 -31.15
CA GLN A 124 6.05 -5.26 -31.96
C GLN A 124 4.88 -4.49 -32.55
N GLU A 125 4.22 -3.66 -31.75
CA GLU A 125 3.17 -2.74 -32.18
C GLU A 125 3.61 -1.87 -33.36
N GLN A 126 4.75 -1.19 -33.24
CA GLN A 126 5.30 -0.32 -34.29
C GLN A 126 5.59 -1.07 -35.59
N ARG A 127 6.12 -2.30 -35.50
CA ARG A 127 6.33 -3.14 -36.69
C ARG A 127 5.01 -3.48 -37.36
N LEU A 128 4.02 -3.89 -36.60
CA LEU A 128 2.67 -4.19 -37.12
C LEU A 128 2.04 -2.97 -37.78
N LEU A 129 1.99 -1.82 -37.09
CA LEU A 129 1.40 -0.58 -37.59
C LEU A 129 2.13 -0.06 -38.87
N ASN A 130 3.46 -0.16 -38.92
CA ASN A 130 4.21 0.22 -40.12
C ASN A 130 3.92 -0.73 -41.32
N THR A 131 3.69 -2.03 -41.07
CA THR A 131 3.29 -2.97 -42.10
C THR A 131 1.91 -2.63 -42.64
N LEU A 132 0.95 -2.29 -41.77
CA LEU A 132 -0.40 -1.86 -42.14
C LEU A 132 -0.40 -0.52 -42.91
N LEU A 133 0.48 0.40 -42.53
CA LEU A 133 0.63 1.68 -43.19
C LEU A 133 1.19 1.54 -44.63
N ALA A 134 2.11 0.58 -44.83
CA ALA A 134 2.71 0.31 -46.13
C ALA A 134 1.77 -0.35 -47.10
N ASP A 135 0.86 -1.21 -46.67
CA ASP A 135 -0.14 -1.88 -47.53
C ASP A 135 -1.49 -2.01 -46.82
N PRO A 136 -2.28 -0.93 -46.80
CA PRO A 136 -3.60 -0.92 -46.15
C PRO A 136 -4.64 -1.85 -46.85
N GLN A 137 -4.50 -2.13 -48.13
CA GLN A 137 -5.49 -2.93 -48.86
C GLN A 137 -5.40 -4.43 -48.67
N THR A 138 -4.20 -4.97 -48.41
CA THR A 138 -4.03 -6.41 -48.18
C THR A 138 -4.32 -6.82 -46.76
N SER A 139 -4.27 -5.88 -45.83
CA SER A 139 -4.33 -6.14 -44.38
C SER A 139 -5.74 -6.26 -43.78
N PHE A 140 -6.76 -5.74 -44.45
CA PHE A 140 -8.16 -5.71 -43.95
C PHE A 140 -9.14 -6.68 -44.64
N GLY A 141 -8.62 -7.65 -45.40
CA GLY A 141 -9.41 -8.70 -46.04
C GLY A 141 -10.18 -8.25 -47.30
N ARG A 142 -10.01 -8.98 -48.38
CA ARG A 142 -10.63 -8.71 -49.73
C ARG A 142 -12.15 -8.94 -49.75
N GLN A 143 -12.90 -8.39 -48.83
CA GLN A 143 -14.35 -8.43 -48.89
C GLN A 143 -14.92 -7.01 -48.93
N GLN A 144 -15.32 -6.59 -50.14
CA GLN A 144 -15.93 -5.32 -50.57
C GLN A 144 -14.95 -4.18 -50.90
N GLU A 145 -15.20 -3.53 -52.01
CA GLU A 145 -14.56 -2.28 -52.43
C GLU A 145 -14.77 -1.22 -51.31
N THR A 146 -13.75 -0.98 -50.50
CA THR A 146 -13.78 0.07 -49.49
C THR A 146 -13.71 1.42 -50.17
N PRO A 147 -14.63 2.39 -49.90
CA PRO A 147 -14.54 3.73 -50.41
C PRO A 147 -13.19 4.38 -50.08
N ALA A 148 -12.68 5.26 -50.95
CA ALA A 148 -11.40 5.95 -50.76
C ALA A 148 -11.31 6.67 -49.37
N ALA A 149 -12.40 7.26 -48.90
CA ALA A 149 -12.56 7.91 -47.63
C ALA A 149 -12.29 6.95 -46.45
N SER A 150 -12.73 5.68 -46.51
CA SER A 150 -12.45 4.67 -45.51
C SER A 150 -10.95 4.30 -45.41
N LEU A 151 -10.21 4.40 -46.52
CA LEU A 151 -8.79 4.11 -46.56
C LEU A 151 -7.96 5.23 -45.86
N GLU A 152 -8.35 6.48 -46.07
CA GLU A 152 -7.73 7.64 -45.44
C GLU A 152 -8.01 7.67 -43.93
N GLN A 153 -9.21 7.30 -43.49
CA GLN A 153 -9.58 7.15 -42.11
C GLN A 153 -8.73 6.06 -41.41
N GLN A 154 -8.54 4.92 -42.06
CA GLN A 154 -7.68 3.85 -41.54
C GLN A 154 -6.20 4.31 -41.39
N ARG A 155 -5.70 5.04 -42.42
CA ARG A 155 -4.33 5.61 -42.35
C ARG A 155 -4.19 6.62 -41.21
N SER A 156 -5.18 7.45 -41.00
CA SER A 156 -5.21 8.42 -39.90
C SER A 156 -5.17 7.70 -38.55
N ALA A 157 -5.99 6.67 -38.33
CA ALA A 157 -5.96 5.87 -37.09
C ALA A 157 -4.61 5.17 -36.86
N ILE A 158 -3.97 4.64 -37.90
CA ILE A 158 -2.64 4.02 -37.82
C ILE A 158 -1.57 5.04 -37.42
N LEU A 159 -1.57 6.23 -38.04
CA LEU A 159 -0.61 7.30 -37.74
C LEU A 159 -0.77 7.84 -36.34
N TYR A 160 -2.00 8.00 -35.85
CA TYR A 160 -2.28 8.40 -34.49
C TYR A 160 -1.74 7.37 -33.49
N ARG A 161 -2.00 6.07 -33.71
CA ARG A 161 -1.47 4.99 -32.85
C ARG A 161 0.05 4.89 -32.90
N LEU A 162 0.67 5.11 -34.08
CA LEU A 162 2.14 5.18 -34.19
C LEU A 162 2.71 6.32 -33.35
N ALA A 163 2.06 7.47 -33.35
CA ALA A 163 2.48 8.59 -32.52
C ALA A 163 2.43 8.24 -31.02
N LEU A 164 1.32 7.67 -30.54
CA LEU A 164 1.19 7.17 -29.15
C LEU A 164 2.28 6.16 -28.82
N SER A 165 2.49 5.16 -29.67
CA SER A 165 3.50 4.11 -29.47
C SER A 165 4.93 4.66 -29.44
N HIS A 166 5.22 5.66 -30.29
CA HIS A 166 6.50 6.34 -30.29
C HIS A 166 6.72 7.20 -29.05
N LEU A 167 5.69 7.88 -28.53
CA LEU A 167 5.77 8.61 -27.26
C LEU A 167 6.00 7.65 -26.09
N ALA A 168 5.21 6.59 -26.01
CA ALA A 168 5.33 5.56 -24.97
C ALA A 168 6.71 4.85 -24.97
N SER A 169 7.40 4.81 -26.10
CA SER A 169 8.74 4.24 -26.25
C SER A 169 9.86 5.28 -26.28
N GLU A 170 9.60 6.51 -25.79
CA GLU A 170 10.55 7.61 -25.71
C GLU A 170 11.20 8.01 -27.05
N GLN A 171 10.42 7.99 -28.13
CA GLN A 171 10.85 8.36 -29.48
C GLN A 171 10.09 9.60 -30.02
N PRO A 172 10.18 10.77 -29.35
CA PRO A 172 9.35 11.93 -29.64
C PRO A 172 9.53 12.50 -31.06
N ALA A 173 10.73 12.39 -31.62
CA ALA A 173 10.99 12.82 -33.00
C ALA A 173 10.21 11.98 -34.04
N ARG A 174 10.03 10.69 -33.79
CA ARG A 174 9.23 9.81 -34.66
C ARG A 174 7.73 10.04 -34.44
N ALA A 175 7.34 10.29 -33.20
CA ALA A 175 5.96 10.68 -32.88
C ALA A 175 5.56 11.96 -33.64
N LEU A 176 6.43 12.99 -33.59
CA LEU A 176 6.20 14.25 -34.29
C LEU A 176 6.04 14.03 -35.83
N ASN A 177 6.88 13.19 -36.42
CA ASN A 177 6.77 12.85 -37.85
C ASN A 177 5.46 12.15 -38.17
N ALA A 178 4.99 11.22 -37.35
CA ALA A 178 3.69 10.55 -37.54
C ALA A 178 2.52 11.55 -37.43
N LEU A 179 2.59 12.48 -36.48
CA LEU A 179 1.58 13.52 -36.29
C LEU A 179 1.58 14.55 -37.41
N ASP A 180 2.75 14.91 -37.97
CA ASP A 180 2.83 15.78 -39.14
C ASP A 180 2.18 15.12 -40.36
N GLN A 181 2.37 13.82 -40.59
CA GLN A 181 1.69 13.06 -41.64
C GLN A 181 0.18 12.94 -41.35
N PHE A 182 -0.23 12.74 -40.12
CA PHE A 182 -1.65 12.71 -39.72
C PHE A 182 -2.38 14.01 -40.06
N ARG A 183 -1.80 15.17 -39.76
CA ARG A 183 -2.37 16.48 -40.08
C ARG A 183 -2.53 16.71 -41.59
N LEU A 184 -1.56 16.30 -42.38
CA LEU A 184 -1.65 16.42 -43.86
C LEU A 184 -2.81 15.61 -44.41
N LEU A 185 -3.22 14.50 -43.80
CA LEU A 185 -4.39 13.72 -44.18
C LEU A 185 -5.69 14.40 -43.73
N GLY A 186 -5.71 15.02 -42.55
CA GLY A 186 -6.87 15.69 -41.98
C GLY A 186 -7.36 16.90 -42.80
N GLU A 187 -6.48 17.59 -43.54
CA GLU A 187 -6.86 18.69 -44.45
C GLU A 187 -7.74 18.23 -45.62
N PHE A 188 -7.81 16.92 -45.87
CA PHE A 188 -8.55 16.33 -46.99
C PHE A 188 -9.83 15.57 -46.57
N LEU A 189 -10.14 15.48 -45.26
CA LEU A 189 -11.36 14.79 -44.83
C LEU A 189 -12.52 15.76 -44.76
N PRO A 190 -13.65 15.51 -45.54
CA PRO A 190 -14.81 16.35 -45.45
C PRO A 190 -15.47 16.18 -44.08
N VAL A 191 -15.63 17.28 -43.35
CA VAL A 191 -16.48 17.35 -42.15
C VAL A 191 -17.92 17.39 -42.61
N ASP A 192 -18.52 16.24 -42.80
CA ASP A 192 -19.96 16.14 -43.15
C ASP A 192 -20.72 15.85 -41.86
N ASP A 193 -21.43 16.87 -41.40
CA ASP A 193 -22.11 16.93 -40.09
C ASP A 193 -23.37 16.03 -40.01
N SER A 194 -23.63 15.22 -41.04
CA SER A 194 -24.93 14.56 -41.21
C SER A 194 -24.98 13.04 -41.00
N SER A 195 -23.88 12.41 -40.65
CA SER A 195 -23.87 10.97 -40.31
C SER A 195 -23.11 10.69 -39.02
N ALA A 196 -23.82 10.50 -37.94
CA ALA A 196 -23.32 9.97 -36.70
C ALA A 196 -22.87 8.50 -36.85
N SER A 197 -21.81 8.26 -37.62
CA SER A 197 -21.14 6.98 -37.59
C SER A 197 -20.07 7.00 -36.50
N PRO A 198 -19.86 5.91 -35.71
CA PRO A 198 -18.82 5.85 -34.69
C PRO A 198 -17.44 6.27 -35.19
N SER A 199 -17.13 6.02 -36.47
CA SER A 199 -15.87 6.42 -37.10
C SER A 199 -15.67 7.94 -37.26
N ALA A 200 -16.72 8.73 -37.45
CA ALA A 200 -16.63 10.18 -37.59
C ALA A 200 -16.34 10.85 -36.22
N HIS A 201 -16.98 10.35 -35.18
CA HIS A 201 -16.73 10.80 -33.79
C HIS A 201 -15.31 10.46 -33.32
N GLU A 202 -14.82 9.24 -33.62
CA GLU A 202 -13.44 8.84 -33.29
C GLU A 202 -12.40 9.72 -33.99
N ILE A 203 -12.63 10.08 -35.28
CA ILE A 203 -11.70 10.93 -36.01
C ILE A 203 -11.67 12.35 -35.45
N ALA A 204 -12.81 12.91 -35.05
CA ALA A 204 -12.87 14.22 -34.40
C ALA A 204 -12.08 14.20 -33.09
N LEU A 205 -12.23 13.16 -32.29
CA LEU A 205 -11.42 12.95 -31.05
C LEU A 205 -9.93 12.82 -31.37
N PHE A 206 -9.53 12.09 -32.41
CA PHE A 206 -8.13 11.97 -32.83
C PHE A 206 -7.54 13.31 -33.25
N THR A 207 -8.32 14.16 -33.91
CA THR A 207 -7.86 15.48 -34.35
C THR A 207 -7.55 16.37 -33.16
N ILE A 208 -8.46 16.48 -32.20
CA ILE A 208 -8.27 17.30 -31.00
C ILE A 208 -7.12 16.74 -30.16
N ASN A 209 -7.10 15.44 -29.90
CA ASN A 209 -6.06 14.80 -29.13
C ASN A 209 -4.68 14.86 -29.81
N SER A 210 -4.63 14.98 -31.15
CA SER A 210 -3.36 15.10 -31.88
C SER A 210 -2.59 16.37 -31.54
N ASP A 211 -3.26 17.47 -31.18
CA ASP A 211 -2.61 18.71 -30.77
C ASP A 211 -1.92 18.54 -29.39
N PHE A 212 -2.54 17.82 -28.48
CA PHE A 212 -1.93 17.44 -27.22
C PHE A 212 -0.70 16.53 -27.42
N LEU A 213 -0.85 15.46 -28.23
CA LEU A 213 0.27 14.56 -28.54
C LEU A 213 1.42 15.27 -29.27
N ARG A 214 1.08 16.25 -30.11
CA ARG A 214 2.08 17.10 -30.77
C ARG A 214 2.85 17.95 -29.75
N ALA A 215 2.15 18.52 -28.78
CA ALA A 215 2.79 19.27 -27.69
C ALA A 215 3.74 18.37 -26.90
N GLU A 216 3.34 17.15 -26.55
CA GLU A 216 4.18 16.15 -25.91
C GLU A 216 5.44 15.82 -26.74
N ALA A 217 5.26 15.57 -28.04
CA ALA A 217 6.36 15.27 -28.95
C ALA A 217 7.32 16.46 -29.08
N LEU A 218 6.81 17.70 -29.16
CA LEU A 218 7.61 18.92 -29.19
C LEU A 218 8.41 19.13 -27.91
N ALA A 219 7.79 18.91 -26.75
CA ALA A 219 8.46 18.95 -25.45
C ALA A 219 9.59 17.91 -25.39
N GLY A 220 9.32 16.69 -25.82
CA GLY A 220 10.28 15.58 -25.83
C GLY A 220 11.48 15.81 -26.76
N VAL A 221 11.36 16.63 -27.83
CA VAL A 221 12.50 17.02 -28.66
C VAL A 221 13.14 18.35 -28.23
N GLY A 222 12.74 18.91 -27.08
CA GLY A 222 13.30 20.14 -26.50
C GLY A 222 12.78 21.45 -27.15
N ARG A 223 11.71 21.38 -27.94
CA ARG A 223 11.04 22.58 -28.53
C ARG A 223 9.95 23.12 -27.58
N SER A 224 10.34 23.41 -26.34
CA SER A 224 9.42 23.72 -25.24
C SER A 224 8.50 24.90 -25.50
N ALA A 225 8.99 25.98 -26.13
CA ALA A 225 8.14 27.13 -26.43
C ALA A 225 7.00 26.80 -27.43
N GLU A 226 7.29 25.98 -28.43
CA GLU A 226 6.28 25.51 -29.39
C GLU A 226 5.34 24.49 -28.76
N ALA A 227 5.85 23.63 -27.87
CA ALA A 227 5.04 22.72 -27.09
C ALA A 227 3.98 23.46 -26.26
N VAL A 228 4.39 24.51 -25.55
CA VAL A 228 3.47 25.34 -24.73
C VAL A 228 2.41 26.03 -25.56
N ILE A 229 2.77 26.51 -26.76
CA ILE A 229 1.76 27.07 -27.69
C ILE A 229 0.74 25.99 -28.07
N ALA A 230 1.20 24.78 -28.43
CA ALA A 230 0.32 23.69 -28.80
C ALA A 230 -0.59 23.23 -27.63
N TYR A 231 -0.07 23.15 -26.39
CA TYR A 231 -0.90 22.87 -25.21
C TYR A 231 -1.98 23.93 -25.00
N ARG A 232 -1.65 25.21 -25.17
CA ARG A 232 -2.64 26.29 -25.01
C ARG A 232 -3.68 26.32 -26.10
N THR A 233 -3.31 26.01 -27.34
CA THR A 233 -4.29 25.83 -28.43
C THR A 233 -5.25 24.69 -28.10
N PHE A 234 -4.71 23.57 -27.57
CA PHE A 234 -5.53 22.45 -27.13
C PHE A 234 -6.51 22.84 -26.01
N LEU A 235 -6.06 23.68 -25.04
CA LEU A 235 -6.92 24.14 -23.94
C LEU A 235 -8.07 25.06 -24.40
N GLU A 236 -7.95 25.74 -25.53
CA GLU A 236 -9.06 26.54 -26.08
C GLU A 236 -10.28 25.68 -26.42
N GLU A 237 -10.06 24.41 -26.82
CA GLU A 237 -11.11 23.43 -27.11
C GLU A 237 -11.46 22.54 -25.90
N ARG A 238 -10.59 22.43 -24.92
CA ARG A 238 -10.72 21.52 -23.76
C ARG A 238 -10.40 22.20 -22.43
N PRO A 239 -11.14 23.25 -22.04
CA PRO A 239 -10.85 24.03 -20.83
C PRO A 239 -11.00 23.21 -19.53
N GLN A 240 -11.76 22.12 -19.53
CA GLN A 240 -11.99 21.28 -18.37
C GLN A 240 -10.71 20.62 -17.83
N VAL A 241 -9.65 20.46 -18.65
CA VAL A 241 -8.37 19.87 -18.23
C VAL A 241 -7.29 20.91 -17.97
N ALA A 242 -7.66 22.20 -17.85
CA ALA A 242 -6.70 23.30 -17.73
C ALA A 242 -5.74 23.13 -16.57
N GLY A 243 -6.20 22.73 -15.39
CA GLY A 243 -5.36 22.56 -14.20
C GLY A 243 -4.20 21.57 -14.45
N ILE A 244 -4.48 20.44 -15.07
CA ILE A 244 -3.47 19.40 -15.33
C ILE A 244 -2.55 19.79 -16.49
N VAL A 245 -3.08 20.38 -17.53
CA VAL A 245 -2.25 20.80 -18.67
C VAL A 245 -1.33 21.96 -18.29
N GLU A 246 -1.76 22.90 -17.46
CA GLU A 246 -0.86 23.96 -16.92
C GLU A 246 0.23 23.35 -16.01
N GLU A 247 -0.06 22.27 -15.28
CA GLU A 247 0.97 21.52 -14.54
C GLU A 247 2.00 20.89 -15.50
N ILE A 248 1.56 20.29 -16.62
CA ILE A 248 2.42 19.74 -17.68
C ILE A 248 3.25 20.85 -18.34
N ILE A 249 2.65 22.01 -18.57
CA ILE A 249 3.35 23.20 -19.08
C ILE A 249 4.46 23.63 -18.11
N ALA A 250 4.19 23.59 -16.82
CA ALA A 250 5.20 23.88 -15.80
C ALA A 250 6.38 22.89 -15.87
N ASP A 251 6.11 21.60 -16.01
CA ASP A 251 7.16 20.58 -16.17
C ASP A 251 7.96 20.78 -17.46
N THR A 252 7.29 21.14 -18.56
CA THR A 252 7.94 21.48 -19.83
C THR A 252 8.91 22.66 -19.69
N TRP A 253 8.56 23.69 -18.90
CA TRP A 253 9.45 24.81 -18.62
C TRP A 253 10.59 24.45 -17.65
N LEU A 254 10.31 23.61 -16.63
CA LEU A 254 11.33 23.14 -15.70
C LEU A 254 12.42 22.33 -16.42
N ALA A 255 12.02 21.51 -17.38
CA ALA A 255 12.95 20.67 -18.15
C ALA A 255 14.03 21.50 -18.90
N VAL A 256 13.71 22.75 -19.28
CA VAL A 256 14.64 23.66 -19.95
C VAL A 256 15.18 24.75 -19.03
N GLY A 257 14.87 24.70 -17.73
CA GLY A 257 15.39 25.62 -16.72
C GLY A 257 14.67 26.96 -16.61
N GLU A 258 13.56 27.16 -17.32
CA GLU A 258 12.76 28.38 -17.34
C GLU A 258 11.84 28.46 -16.11
N ARG A 259 12.45 28.54 -14.90
CA ARG A 259 11.76 28.50 -13.62
C ARG A 259 10.68 29.56 -13.43
N SER A 260 10.87 30.77 -13.98
CA SER A 260 9.89 31.86 -13.86
C SER A 260 8.58 31.52 -14.62
N GLN A 261 8.69 30.91 -15.78
CA GLN A 261 7.54 30.46 -16.57
C GLN A 261 6.85 29.30 -15.89
N ALA A 262 7.62 28.35 -15.35
CA ALA A 262 7.11 27.23 -14.58
C ALA A 262 6.33 27.69 -13.33
N ALA A 263 6.85 28.67 -12.60
CA ALA A 263 6.15 29.23 -11.42
C ALA A 263 4.81 29.87 -11.81
N ASN A 264 4.74 30.53 -12.97
CA ASN A 264 3.48 31.09 -13.46
C ASN A 264 2.47 29.99 -13.83
N ALA A 265 2.90 28.95 -14.53
CA ALA A 265 2.06 27.82 -14.89
C ALA A 265 1.55 27.05 -13.66
N LEU A 266 2.41 26.81 -12.65
CA LEU A 266 1.98 26.19 -11.38
C LEU A 266 0.95 27.04 -10.62
N ARG A 267 1.07 28.37 -10.69
CA ARG A 267 0.10 29.28 -10.07
C ARG A 267 -1.25 29.20 -10.77
N GLU A 268 -1.25 29.15 -12.10
CA GLU A 268 -2.47 28.94 -12.88
C GLU A 268 -3.05 27.54 -12.58
N ALA A 269 -2.26 26.47 -12.58
CA ALA A 269 -2.73 25.14 -12.22
C ALA A 269 -3.41 25.13 -10.83
N ALA A 270 -2.82 25.79 -9.84
CA ALA A 270 -3.38 25.88 -8.49
C ALA A 270 -4.71 26.65 -8.41
N ASN A 271 -4.98 27.55 -9.37
CA ASN A 271 -6.26 28.25 -9.47
C ASN A 271 -7.40 27.33 -10.01
N TYR A 272 -7.05 26.29 -10.78
CA TYR A 272 -8.00 25.31 -11.29
C TYR A 272 -8.21 24.12 -10.35
N ALA A 273 -7.42 23.97 -9.28
CA ALA A 273 -7.53 22.86 -8.37
C ALA A 273 -8.94 22.73 -7.79
N ALA A 274 -9.56 21.56 -7.94
CA ALA A 274 -10.91 21.29 -7.48
C ALA A 274 -11.00 21.03 -5.97
N THR A 275 -9.92 20.51 -5.37
CA THR A 275 -9.86 20.15 -3.94
C THR A 275 -8.77 20.96 -3.22
N ALA A 276 -8.93 21.13 -1.91
CA ALA A 276 -7.90 21.77 -1.07
C ALA A 276 -6.58 20.99 -1.14
N ARG A 277 -6.62 19.70 -1.19
CA ARG A 277 -5.46 18.80 -1.27
C ARG A 277 -4.70 18.95 -2.58
N GLU A 278 -5.39 18.97 -3.72
CA GLU A 278 -4.76 19.22 -5.01
C GLU A 278 -4.13 20.61 -5.06
N LYS A 279 -4.83 21.60 -4.51
CA LYS A 279 -4.29 22.96 -4.38
C LYS A 279 -3.02 23.00 -3.55
N VAL A 280 -2.98 22.32 -2.40
CA VAL A 280 -1.79 22.24 -1.55
C VAL A 280 -0.63 21.59 -2.30
N ARG A 281 -0.86 20.48 -3.01
CA ARG A 281 0.16 19.79 -3.81
C ARG A 281 0.79 20.70 -4.88
N LEU A 282 -0.04 21.45 -5.60
CA LEU A 282 0.43 22.39 -6.63
C LEU A 282 1.17 23.60 -6.04
N LEU A 283 0.65 24.15 -4.94
CA LEU A 283 1.29 25.23 -4.22
C LEU A 283 2.64 24.79 -3.60
N GLU A 284 2.76 23.55 -3.13
CA GLU A 284 4.03 23.01 -2.64
C GLU A 284 5.09 22.96 -3.75
N ARG A 285 4.71 22.52 -4.94
CA ARG A 285 5.59 22.55 -6.13
C ARG A 285 6.00 23.99 -6.46
N LEU A 286 5.03 24.92 -6.43
CA LEU A 286 5.29 26.37 -6.65
C LEU A 286 6.27 26.94 -5.62
N ALA A 287 6.06 26.66 -4.33
CA ALA A 287 6.98 27.08 -3.28
C ALA A 287 8.40 26.58 -3.53
N GLY A 288 8.57 25.30 -3.86
CA GLY A 288 9.89 24.73 -4.17
C GLY A 288 10.59 25.38 -5.38
N VAL A 289 9.84 25.78 -6.40
CA VAL A 289 10.39 26.51 -7.55
C VAL A 289 10.82 27.92 -7.14
N LEU A 290 10.01 28.63 -6.34
CA LEU A 290 10.31 29.98 -5.84
C LEU A 290 11.52 29.99 -4.89
N GLU A 291 11.61 29.01 -3.98
CA GLU A 291 12.78 28.79 -3.10
C GLU A 291 14.06 28.59 -3.93
N GLY A 292 13.98 27.72 -4.95
CA GLY A 292 15.10 27.46 -5.86
C GLY A 292 15.53 28.68 -6.70
N MET A 293 14.70 29.72 -6.76
CA MET A 293 14.99 31.01 -7.39
C MET A 293 15.42 32.09 -6.39
N GLY A 294 15.35 31.83 -5.08
CA GLY A 294 15.59 32.83 -4.04
C GLY A 294 14.48 33.90 -3.89
N ARG A 295 13.28 33.61 -4.41
CA ARG A 295 12.11 34.54 -4.34
C ARG A 295 11.32 34.25 -3.06
N TRP A 296 11.98 34.50 -1.92
CA TRP A 296 11.49 34.14 -0.59
C TRP A 296 10.19 34.84 -0.19
N ASP A 297 10.02 36.15 -0.52
CA ASP A 297 8.79 36.89 -0.23
C ASP A 297 7.55 36.25 -0.92
N GLU A 298 7.73 35.71 -2.11
CA GLU A 298 6.64 35.03 -2.79
C GLU A 298 6.42 33.61 -2.24
N ALA A 299 7.49 32.93 -1.85
CA ALA A 299 7.40 31.61 -1.22
C ALA A 299 6.64 31.67 0.11
N THR A 300 6.87 32.70 0.94
CA THR A 300 6.11 32.89 2.20
C THR A 300 4.61 33.06 1.93
N ALA A 301 4.23 33.89 0.95
CA ALA A 301 2.82 34.06 0.58
C ALA A 301 2.17 32.75 0.06
N VAL A 302 2.95 31.86 -0.57
CA VAL A 302 2.49 30.54 -1.01
C VAL A 302 2.32 29.61 0.19
N TYR A 303 3.25 29.60 1.16
CA TYR A 303 3.11 28.82 2.38
C TYR A 303 1.91 29.23 3.22
N ASP A 304 1.59 30.52 3.29
CA ASP A 304 0.38 30.99 3.96
C ASP A 304 -0.89 30.43 3.30
N GLN A 305 -0.91 30.36 1.98
CA GLN A 305 -2.03 29.72 1.25
C GLN A 305 -2.11 28.22 1.52
N ILE A 306 -0.98 27.52 1.59
CA ILE A 306 -0.93 26.10 1.95
C ILE A 306 -1.49 25.89 3.35
N ILE A 307 -1.01 26.66 4.34
CA ILE A 307 -1.44 26.54 5.73
C ILE A 307 -2.93 26.85 5.87
N ALA A 308 -3.44 27.86 5.14
CA ALA A 308 -4.86 28.19 5.14
C ALA A 308 -5.71 27.07 4.51
N ALA A 309 -5.27 26.49 3.40
CA ALA A 309 -5.96 25.39 2.74
C ALA A 309 -5.95 24.12 3.60
N ALA A 310 -4.81 23.77 4.20
CA ALA A 310 -4.66 22.64 5.09
C ALA A 310 -5.50 22.76 6.38
N GLY A 311 -5.68 23.98 6.89
CA GLY A 311 -6.51 24.21 8.08
C GLY A 311 -8.01 24.30 7.81
N SER A 312 -8.44 24.31 6.55
CA SER A 312 -9.85 24.36 6.17
C SER A 312 -10.47 22.98 5.90
N GLU A 313 -9.67 21.93 5.78
CA GLU A 313 -10.17 20.57 5.76
C GLU A 313 -10.76 20.27 7.14
N GLN A 314 -12.09 20.39 7.28
CA GLN A 314 -12.80 19.70 8.35
C GLN A 314 -12.55 18.23 8.15
N GLU A 315 -12.17 17.55 9.24
CA GLU A 315 -12.12 16.09 9.27
C GLU A 315 -13.37 15.55 8.55
N GLU A 316 -13.21 15.09 7.31
CA GLU A 316 -14.21 14.16 6.80
C GLU A 316 -14.28 13.03 7.83
N PRO A 317 -15.47 12.64 8.28
CA PRO A 317 -15.57 11.63 9.31
C PRO A 317 -14.77 10.42 8.85
N ASP A 318 -13.87 9.96 9.72
CA ASP A 318 -13.08 8.73 9.56
C ASP A 318 -13.99 7.60 9.02
N LEU A 319 -14.13 7.51 7.72
CA LEU A 319 -14.76 6.39 7.01
C LEU A 319 -13.93 5.09 7.15
N VAL A 320 -12.80 5.17 7.88
CA VAL A 320 -11.87 4.06 8.10
C VAL A 320 -11.90 3.57 9.55
N ALA A 321 -13.09 3.52 10.16
CA ALA A 321 -13.31 2.67 11.31
C ALA A 321 -14.14 1.44 10.93
N ALA A 322 -13.88 0.89 9.76
CA ALA A 322 -14.46 -0.37 9.36
C ALA A 322 -13.75 -1.51 10.10
N ASP A 323 -14.55 -2.32 10.71
CA ASP A 323 -14.27 -3.51 11.50
C ASP A 323 -13.22 -4.39 10.79
N LEU A 324 -12.04 -4.58 11.39
CA LEU A 324 -10.99 -5.46 10.89
C LEU A 324 -11.44 -6.94 10.76
N ASP A 325 -12.61 -7.27 11.28
CA ASP A 325 -13.22 -8.59 11.16
C ASP A 325 -14.19 -8.74 9.97
N GLN A 326 -14.43 -7.66 9.21
CA GLN A 326 -15.18 -7.77 7.97
C GLN A 326 -14.19 -7.71 6.79
N PRO A 327 -14.09 -8.79 5.99
CA PRO A 327 -13.24 -8.79 4.77
C PRO A 327 -13.67 -7.75 3.74
N ASP A 328 -14.74 -7.07 4.01
CA ASP A 328 -15.44 -6.14 3.14
C ASP A 328 -15.01 -4.68 3.30
N SER A 329 -14.35 -4.31 4.42
CA SER A 329 -13.78 -2.98 4.62
C SER A 329 -12.40 -2.81 3.95
N ASP A 330 -11.81 -3.92 3.56
CA ASP A 330 -10.43 -4.00 3.09
C ASP A 330 -10.22 -3.59 1.63
N TYR A 331 -11.30 -3.46 0.84
CA TYR A 331 -11.17 -3.00 -0.55
C TYR A 331 -10.82 -1.52 -0.64
N ASP A 332 -11.29 -0.70 0.30
CA ASP A 332 -10.87 0.70 0.39
C ASP A 332 -9.40 0.82 0.85
N ASP A 333 -8.90 -0.13 1.64
CA ASP A 333 -7.48 -0.22 2.03
C ASP A 333 -6.59 -0.80 0.91
N ILE A 334 -7.10 -1.74 0.09
CA ILE A 334 -6.39 -2.28 -1.09
C ILE A 334 -6.34 -1.23 -2.20
N LEU A 335 -7.32 -0.33 -2.27
CA LEU A 335 -7.32 0.81 -3.20
C LEU A 335 -6.15 1.76 -2.97
N GLY A 336 -5.43 1.61 -1.83
CA GLY A 336 -4.04 2.00 -1.63
C GLY A 336 -3.66 3.46 -1.82
N TYR A 337 -4.63 4.31 -2.12
CA TYR A 337 -4.48 5.74 -1.99
C TYR A 337 -5.09 6.19 -0.66
N ARG A 338 -4.51 5.78 0.45
CA ARG A 338 -4.52 6.68 1.60
C ARG A 338 -3.87 7.95 1.11
N GLU A 339 -4.69 8.89 0.73
CA GLU A 339 -4.22 10.25 0.50
C GLU A 339 -3.45 10.63 1.77
N TRP A 340 -2.18 10.99 1.56
CA TRP A 340 -1.30 11.39 2.65
C TRP A 340 -1.99 12.46 3.47
N PRO A 341 -2.10 12.33 4.80
CA PRO A 341 -2.60 13.41 5.62
C PRO A 341 -1.77 14.64 5.32
N ILE A 342 -2.43 15.77 5.14
CA ILE A 342 -1.74 17.05 4.97
C ILE A 342 -1.05 17.34 6.30
N PHE A 343 0.25 17.13 6.36
CA PHE A 343 1.06 17.38 7.55
C PHE A 343 1.25 18.88 7.73
N LEU A 344 0.24 19.55 8.29
CA LEU A 344 0.27 20.99 8.59
C LEU A 344 1.58 21.41 9.27
N VAL A 345 2.08 20.59 10.18
CA VAL A 345 3.30 20.84 10.94
C VAL A 345 4.54 20.96 10.05
N SER A 346 4.63 20.12 8.99
CA SER A 346 5.72 20.20 8.02
C SER A 346 5.70 21.51 7.24
N TYR A 347 4.52 22.00 6.90
CA TYR A 347 4.39 23.28 6.20
C TYR A 347 4.66 24.46 7.13
N LEU A 348 4.29 24.38 8.41
CA LEU A 348 4.66 25.37 9.41
C LEU A 348 6.18 25.46 9.58
N TYR A 349 6.88 24.33 9.60
CA TYR A 349 8.35 24.32 9.63
C TYR A 349 8.94 24.98 8.37
N ARG A 350 8.50 24.59 7.18
CA ARG A 350 9.00 25.14 5.90
C ARG A 350 8.67 26.62 5.75
N ALA A 351 7.47 27.07 6.15
CA ALA A 351 7.10 28.47 6.19
C ALA A 351 8.07 29.26 7.06
N GLY A 352 8.38 28.76 8.26
CA GLY A 352 9.36 29.42 9.14
C GLY A 352 10.75 29.53 8.49
N ILE A 353 11.21 28.53 7.72
CA ILE A 353 12.46 28.63 6.95
C ILE A 353 12.36 29.71 5.86
N ALA A 354 11.24 29.77 5.13
CA ALA A 354 11.05 30.78 4.08
C ALA A 354 11.00 32.19 4.65
N TYR A 355 10.28 32.44 5.76
CA TYR A 355 10.23 33.73 6.45
C TYR A 355 11.59 34.14 6.97
N ALA A 356 12.37 33.26 7.56
CA ALA A 356 13.74 33.57 7.98
C ALA A 356 14.65 33.93 6.80
N ALA A 357 14.50 33.25 5.66
CA ALA A 357 15.24 33.56 4.44
C ALA A 357 14.81 34.89 3.78
N ALA A 358 13.54 35.27 3.92
CA ALA A 358 13.02 36.56 3.53
C ALA A 358 13.46 37.72 4.48
N GLY A 359 14.01 37.40 5.66
CA GLY A 359 14.44 38.36 6.66
C GLY A 359 13.39 38.71 7.72
N ASP A 360 12.23 38.04 7.72
CA ASP A 360 11.19 38.20 8.75
C ASP A 360 11.35 37.17 9.85
N GLU A 361 12.26 37.48 10.78
CA GLU A 361 12.61 36.56 11.88
C GLU A 361 11.47 36.36 12.88
N ASP A 362 10.63 37.38 13.11
CA ASP A 362 9.49 37.31 14.04
C ASP A 362 8.42 36.33 13.50
N ALA A 363 8.08 36.44 12.24
CA ALA A 363 7.16 35.51 11.59
C ALA A 363 7.73 34.08 11.57
N ALA A 364 9.02 33.90 11.29
CA ALA A 364 9.68 32.59 11.33
C ALA A 364 9.54 31.94 12.70
N ILE A 365 9.86 32.67 13.78
CA ILE A 365 9.74 32.18 15.16
C ILE A 365 8.28 31.84 15.49
N ALA A 366 7.32 32.62 15.02
CA ALA A 366 5.90 32.36 15.25
C ALA A 366 5.45 31.04 14.59
N HIS A 367 5.88 30.77 13.36
CA HIS A 367 5.56 29.52 12.65
C HIS A 367 6.20 28.29 13.31
N TRP A 368 7.47 28.38 13.71
CA TRP A 368 8.11 27.26 14.42
C TRP A 368 7.47 26.98 15.78
N ARG A 369 7.06 28.01 16.55
CA ARG A 369 6.32 27.81 17.80
C ARG A 369 4.97 27.16 17.56
N LYS A 370 4.27 27.52 16.48
CA LYS A 370 3.02 26.91 16.10
C LYS A 370 3.23 25.44 15.75
N ALA A 371 4.31 25.09 15.04
CA ALA A 371 4.65 23.70 14.73
C ALA A 371 4.85 22.86 15.99
N LEU A 372 5.53 23.39 17.02
CA LEU A 372 5.70 22.71 18.30
C LEU A 372 4.38 22.46 19.04
N ALA A 373 3.42 23.36 18.90
CA ALA A 373 2.14 23.30 19.60
C ALA A 373 1.14 22.34 18.92
N GLU A 374 1.16 22.27 17.59
CA GLU A 374 0.22 21.44 16.81
C GLU A 374 0.53 19.95 16.96
N GLU A 375 1.77 19.53 16.79
CA GLU A 375 2.16 18.12 16.87
C GLU A 375 3.58 17.98 17.44
N PRO A 376 3.72 17.98 18.77
CA PRO A 376 5.03 17.89 19.42
C PRO A 376 5.80 16.61 19.07
N ALA A 377 5.10 15.50 18.83
CA ALA A 377 5.69 14.21 18.50
C ALA A 377 5.87 14.05 16.97
N SER A 378 6.57 14.99 16.34
CA SER A 378 6.88 14.95 14.92
C SER A 378 8.30 15.42 14.61
N ASP A 379 8.86 14.94 13.49
CA ASP A 379 10.17 15.39 13.02
C ASP A 379 10.18 16.90 12.70
N ALA A 380 9.08 17.43 12.19
CA ALA A 380 8.96 18.85 11.87
C ALA A 380 8.95 19.74 13.14
N ALA A 381 8.33 19.25 14.24
CA ALA A 381 8.42 19.91 15.54
C ALA A 381 9.86 19.93 16.06
N TYR A 382 10.56 18.80 15.97
CA TYR A 382 11.98 18.75 16.37
C TYR A 382 12.85 19.68 15.54
N LEU A 383 12.70 19.70 14.21
CA LEU A 383 13.43 20.61 13.34
C LEU A 383 13.12 22.08 13.67
N SER A 384 11.85 22.39 13.99
CA SER A 384 11.42 23.71 14.44
C SER A 384 12.02 24.07 15.79
N LEU A 385 12.06 23.13 16.74
CA LEU A 385 12.74 23.31 18.04
C LEU A 385 14.21 23.67 17.85
N VAL A 386 14.93 22.96 16.97
CA VAL A 386 16.34 23.24 16.64
C VAL A 386 16.50 24.68 16.12
N GLN A 387 15.60 25.16 15.27
CA GLN A 387 15.64 26.55 14.79
C GLN A 387 15.45 27.57 15.93
N LEU A 388 14.49 27.33 16.83
CA LEU A 388 14.21 28.19 17.98
C LEU A 388 15.39 28.21 18.97
N VAL A 389 15.97 27.04 19.27
CA VAL A 389 17.13 26.92 20.18
C VAL A 389 18.34 27.64 19.62
N ASN A 390 18.65 27.48 18.33
CA ASN A 390 19.77 28.17 17.67
C ASN A 390 19.65 29.71 17.72
N ARG A 391 18.41 30.21 17.82
CA ARG A 391 18.09 31.66 17.93
C ARG A 391 17.92 32.15 19.35
N ASN A 392 18.15 31.26 20.33
CA ASN A 392 17.86 31.53 21.74
C ASN A 392 16.42 31.99 22.02
N ALA A 393 15.48 31.59 21.16
CA ALA A 393 14.06 31.84 21.38
C ALA A 393 13.53 30.99 22.54
N PRO A 394 12.78 31.58 23.50
CA PRO A 394 12.28 30.83 24.65
C PRO A 394 11.26 29.75 24.20
N VAL A 395 11.42 28.55 24.76
CA VAL A 395 10.52 27.39 24.59
C VAL A 395 10.19 26.85 25.98
N ASP A 396 8.95 26.37 26.18
CA ASP A 396 8.56 25.67 27.39
C ASP A 396 9.49 24.47 27.63
N LEU A 397 10.05 24.34 28.83
CA LEU A 397 11.07 23.34 29.14
C LEU A 397 10.51 21.91 29.13
N PHE A 398 9.25 21.73 29.55
CA PHE A 398 8.61 20.42 29.53
C PHE A 398 8.36 19.96 28.08
N LEU A 399 7.73 20.83 27.28
CA LEU A 399 7.50 20.60 25.86
C LEU A 399 8.81 20.32 25.09
N ARG A 400 9.87 21.07 25.41
CA ARG A 400 11.19 20.83 24.84
C ARG A 400 11.69 19.43 25.19
N GLY A 401 11.55 19.00 26.44
CA GLY A 401 11.95 17.68 26.90
C GLY A 401 11.20 16.57 26.16
N GLU A 402 9.91 16.76 25.91
CA GLU A 402 9.09 15.79 25.15
C GLU A 402 9.53 15.67 23.70
N ILE A 403 9.73 16.80 23.02
CA ILE A 403 10.17 16.82 21.61
C ILE A 403 11.58 16.23 21.47
N ASP A 404 12.52 16.63 22.33
CA ASP A 404 13.89 16.10 22.35
C ASP A 404 13.88 14.57 22.61
N LEU A 405 13.01 14.09 23.51
CA LEU A 405 12.84 12.66 23.81
C LEU A 405 12.27 11.89 22.58
N PHE A 406 11.24 12.42 21.94
CA PHE A 406 10.68 11.86 20.71
C PHE A 406 11.77 11.69 19.63
N ALA A 407 12.55 12.73 19.40
CA ALA A 407 13.64 12.75 18.42
C ALA A 407 14.87 11.96 18.86
N LYS A 408 14.81 11.26 20.01
CA LYS A 408 15.92 10.51 20.59
C LYS A 408 17.16 11.37 20.93
N ALA A 409 16.96 12.67 21.05
CA ALA A 409 17.96 13.63 21.53
C ALA A 409 18.04 13.57 23.07
N TYR A 410 18.43 12.41 23.60
CA TYR A 410 18.28 12.04 25.01
C TYR A 410 18.99 12.98 25.99
N ILE A 411 20.19 13.47 25.67
CA ILE A 411 20.94 14.38 26.57
C ILE A 411 20.24 15.75 26.67
N PRO A 412 19.85 16.41 25.56
CA PRO A 412 19.00 17.59 25.61
C PRO A 412 17.68 17.38 26.36
N ALA A 413 16.98 16.25 26.14
CA ALA A 413 15.75 15.91 26.83
C ALA A 413 15.93 15.86 28.36
N ILE A 414 16.93 15.13 28.85
CA ILE A 414 17.27 15.07 30.28
C ILE A 414 17.51 16.48 30.85
N SER A 415 18.35 17.27 30.17
CA SER A 415 18.66 18.63 30.63
C SER A 415 17.42 19.55 30.66
N ALA A 416 16.51 19.41 29.69
CA ALA A 416 15.29 20.21 29.66
C ALA A 416 14.34 19.82 30.82
N PHE A 417 14.13 18.53 31.04
CA PHE A 417 13.29 18.03 32.13
C PHE A 417 13.89 18.34 33.53
N GLU A 418 15.20 18.17 33.73
CA GLU A 418 15.86 18.51 34.99
C GLU A 418 15.70 20.02 35.33
N ARG A 419 15.86 20.89 34.33
CA ARG A 419 15.62 22.30 34.49
C ARG A 419 14.14 22.61 34.76
N PHE A 420 13.22 21.96 34.09
CA PHE A 420 11.79 22.09 34.36
C PHE A 420 11.45 21.75 35.80
N ILE A 421 11.93 20.61 36.30
CA ILE A 421 11.72 20.17 37.69
C ILE A 421 12.35 21.16 38.69
N ALA A 422 13.55 21.68 38.37
CA ALA A 422 14.24 22.64 39.25
C ALA A 422 13.54 24.00 39.31
N GLU A 423 13.01 24.47 38.17
CA GLU A 423 12.34 25.78 38.08
C GLU A 423 10.87 25.70 38.54
N SER A 424 10.23 24.52 38.49
CA SER A 424 8.82 24.31 38.83
C SER A 424 8.59 22.97 39.55
N PRO A 425 9.14 22.82 40.78
CA PRO A 425 9.10 21.54 41.49
C PRO A 425 7.70 21.07 41.90
N ASP A 426 6.75 22.00 42.04
CA ASP A 426 5.37 21.72 42.43
C ASP A 426 4.42 21.61 41.23
N ASP A 427 4.93 21.65 39.97
CA ASP A 427 4.11 21.46 38.79
C ASP A 427 3.59 20.01 38.72
N ALA A 428 2.31 19.88 38.37
CA ALA A 428 1.66 18.56 38.27
C ALA A 428 2.35 17.61 37.28
N ARG A 429 3.10 18.14 36.32
CA ARG A 429 3.86 17.37 35.30
C ARG A 429 5.25 16.93 35.79
N ALA A 430 5.66 17.27 37.03
CA ALA A 430 6.98 16.90 37.52
C ALA A 430 7.22 15.38 37.55
N GLY A 431 6.18 14.59 37.86
CA GLY A 431 6.23 13.14 37.74
C GLY A 431 6.43 12.65 36.30
N GLU A 432 5.75 13.26 35.33
CA GLU A 432 5.92 12.98 33.91
C GLU A 432 7.33 13.35 33.42
N ALA A 433 7.88 14.46 33.89
CA ALA A 433 9.25 14.87 33.57
C ALA A 433 10.28 13.85 34.10
N TRP A 434 10.12 13.34 35.33
CA TRP A 434 10.95 12.25 35.86
C TRP A 434 10.84 10.97 35.01
N LEU A 435 9.65 10.63 34.56
CA LEU A 435 9.44 9.49 33.65
C LEU A 435 10.12 9.74 32.29
N GLY A 436 10.06 10.97 31.78
CA GLY A 436 10.78 11.40 30.57
C GLY A 436 12.30 11.23 30.71
N ILE A 437 12.87 11.66 31.85
CA ILE A 437 14.29 11.45 32.18
C ILE A 437 14.61 9.94 32.18
N ALA A 438 13.79 9.12 32.84
CA ALA A 438 13.98 7.68 32.86
C ALA A 438 14.00 7.05 31.47
N ARG A 439 13.06 7.42 30.60
CA ARG A 439 13.01 6.96 29.21
C ARG A 439 14.25 7.36 28.42
N ALA A 440 14.71 8.59 28.56
CA ALA A 440 15.93 9.07 27.92
C ALA A 440 17.17 8.30 28.43
N GLN A 441 17.26 8.03 29.74
CA GLN A 441 18.33 7.23 30.34
C GLN A 441 18.31 5.77 29.88
N ILE A 442 17.13 5.18 29.68
CA ILE A 442 16.96 3.86 29.04
C ILE A 442 17.53 3.90 27.62
N GLY A 443 17.18 4.91 26.83
CA GLY A 443 17.70 5.10 25.47
C GLY A 443 19.23 5.24 25.41
N LEU A 444 19.87 5.75 26.47
CA LEU A 444 21.33 5.86 26.62
C LEU A 444 21.98 4.60 27.24
N GLY A 445 21.20 3.59 27.63
CA GLY A 445 21.73 2.41 28.32
C GLY A 445 22.16 2.67 29.78
N GLN A 446 21.69 3.77 30.36
CA GLN A 446 22.02 4.18 31.75
C GLN A 446 21.05 3.53 32.77
N TRP A 447 21.02 2.22 32.80
CA TRP A 447 20.02 1.42 33.54
C TRP A 447 19.86 1.81 34.98
N THR A 448 20.97 2.02 35.73
CA THR A 448 20.93 2.38 37.15
C THR A 448 20.30 3.76 37.39
N ALA A 449 20.63 4.73 36.55
CA ALA A 449 20.02 6.07 36.60
C ALA A 449 18.54 6.01 36.28
N ALA A 450 18.17 5.29 35.21
CA ALA A 450 16.77 5.11 34.80
C ALA A 450 15.92 4.50 35.95
N ARG A 451 16.45 3.51 36.64
CA ARG A 451 15.77 2.91 37.79
C ARG A 451 15.51 3.94 38.89
N LEU A 452 16.52 4.75 39.25
CA LEU A 452 16.35 5.81 40.24
C LEU A 452 15.31 6.85 39.83
N SER A 453 15.30 7.23 38.56
CA SER A 453 14.31 8.16 38.04
C SER A 453 12.89 7.57 38.05
N ILE A 454 12.71 6.28 37.75
CA ILE A 454 11.42 5.59 37.86
C ILE A 454 10.99 5.50 39.32
N ASP A 455 11.90 5.15 40.23
CA ASP A 455 11.62 5.07 41.69
C ASP A 455 11.20 6.45 42.23
N GLN A 456 11.77 7.57 41.74
CA GLN A 456 11.30 8.93 42.06
C GLN A 456 9.81 9.11 41.70
N VAL A 457 9.35 8.62 40.53
CA VAL A 457 7.95 8.70 40.16
C VAL A 457 7.09 7.87 41.11
N LEU A 458 7.48 6.61 41.35
CA LEU A 458 6.67 5.65 42.12
C LEU A 458 6.55 6.04 43.58
N ASP A 459 7.61 6.60 44.18
CA ASP A 459 7.70 6.90 45.62
C ASP A 459 7.16 8.31 45.93
N ASN A 460 7.37 9.31 45.04
CA ASN A 460 7.11 10.70 45.37
C ASN A 460 5.92 11.30 44.58
N TYR A 461 5.43 10.61 43.53
CA TYR A 461 4.30 11.11 42.73
C TYR A 461 3.18 10.06 42.56
N PRO A 462 2.62 9.53 43.71
CA PRO A 462 1.65 8.44 43.67
C PRO A 462 0.33 8.79 43.00
N ASP A 463 0.02 10.09 42.86
CA ASP A 463 -1.19 10.61 42.21
C ASP A 463 -0.93 11.06 40.77
N CYS A 464 0.28 10.88 40.22
CA CYS A 464 0.60 11.20 38.84
C CYS A 464 -0.22 10.33 37.87
N ALA A 465 -0.80 10.94 36.83
CA ALA A 465 -1.42 10.20 35.72
C ALA A 465 -0.40 9.26 35.02
N CYS A 466 0.88 9.53 35.19
CA CYS A 466 2.00 8.75 34.64
C CYS A 466 2.33 7.48 35.44
N LEU A 467 1.70 7.23 36.60
CA LEU A 467 2.07 6.16 37.53
C LEU A 467 2.05 4.77 36.90
N GLY A 468 0.96 4.43 36.17
CA GLY A 468 0.87 3.18 35.42
C GLY A 468 1.98 3.04 34.38
N SER A 469 2.30 4.13 33.67
CA SER A 469 3.42 4.15 32.71
C SER A 469 4.78 3.96 33.37
N ALA A 470 4.97 4.45 34.60
CA ALA A 470 6.20 4.22 35.37
C ALA A 470 6.35 2.75 35.79
N TRP A 471 5.26 2.08 36.17
CA TRP A 471 5.26 0.63 36.44
C TRP A 471 5.63 -0.18 35.19
N LEU A 472 5.06 0.17 34.03
CA LEU A 472 5.40 -0.47 32.76
C LEU A 472 6.89 -0.25 32.40
N ALA A 473 7.37 0.99 32.53
CA ALA A 473 8.79 1.32 32.30
C ALA A 473 9.73 0.54 33.21
N ARG A 474 9.37 0.35 34.49
CA ARG A 474 10.16 -0.46 35.45
C ARG A 474 10.26 -1.93 35.03
N ALA A 475 9.15 -2.48 34.52
CA ALA A 475 9.14 -3.86 34.03
C ALA A 475 9.95 -4.01 32.72
N GLN A 476 9.81 -3.06 31.79
CA GLN A 476 10.61 -3.01 30.56
C GLN A 476 12.10 -2.88 30.85
N LEU A 477 12.48 -2.01 31.81
CA LEU A 477 13.86 -1.85 32.25
C LEU A 477 14.45 -3.19 32.78
N ALA A 478 13.70 -3.92 33.59
CA ALA A 478 14.14 -5.22 34.08
C ALA A 478 14.38 -6.23 32.96
N THR A 479 13.55 -6.20 31.94
CA THR A 479 13.71 -7.03 30.73
C THR A 479 14.96 -6.62 29.94
N ALA A 480 15.19 -5.32 29.73
CA ALA A 480 16.35 -4.78 29.02
C ALA A 480 17.67 -5.08 29.73
N GLU A 481 17.65 -5.18 31.09
CA GLU A 481 18.79 -5.62 31.92
C GLU A 481 19.07 -7.13 31.83
N GLY A 482 18.28 -7.89 31.03
CA GLY A 482 18.44 -9.33 30.87
C GLY A 482 17.71 -10.18 31.93
N ALA A 483 16.73 -9.57 32.62
CA ALA A 483 15.92 -10.24 33.64
C ALA A 483 14.42 -10.26 33.25
N PRO A 484 14.00 -10.88 32.12
CA PRO A 484 12.62 -10.85 31.66
C PRO A 484 11.63 -11.45 32.65
N ALA A 485 12.03 -12.49 33.40
CA ALA A 485 11.19 -13.04 34.45
C ALA A 485 10.93 -12.05 35.61
N ALA A 486 11.86 -11.14 35.90
CA ALA A 486 11.63 -10.06 36.87
C ALA A 486 10.65 -9.02 36.26
N GLY A 487 10.80 -8.67 34.98
CA GLY A 487 9.87 -7.80 34.26
C GLY A 487 8.43 -8.33 34.33
N ARG A 488 8.21 -9.60 34.00
CA ARG A 488 6.90 -10.26 34.11
C ARG A 488 6.31 -10.19 35.51
N ARG A 489 7.12 -10.39 36.55
CA ARG A 489 6.64 -10.26 37.95
C ARG A 489 6.19 -8.84 38.27
N ILE A 490 6.90 -7.83 37.78
CA ILE A 490 6.52 -6.41 37.97
C ILE A 490 5.18 -6.13 37.29
N TYR A 491 4.98 -6.55 36.02
CA TYR A 491 3.70 -6.41 35.34
C TYR A 491 2.54 -7.04 36.13
N ARG A 492 2.68 -8.28 36.58
CA ARG A 492 1.66 -8.97 37.38
C ARG A 492 1.40 -8.30 38.73
N THR A 493 2.42 -7.76 39.37
CA THR A 493 2.30 -7.02 40.62
C THR A 493 1.49 -5.76 40.41
N PHE A 494 1.82 -4.99 39.40
CA PHE A 494 1.10 -3.78 39.04
C PHE A 494 -0.40 -4.06 38.76
N ALA A 495 -0.71 -5.02 37.91
CA ALA A 495 -2.11 -5.36 37.58
C ALA A 495 -2.89 -5.84 38.81
N ARG A 496 -2.26 -6.49 39.79
CA ARG A 496 -2.88 -6.94 41.03
C ARG A 496 -3.09 -5.81 42.03
N GLU A 497 -2.10 -4.92 42.20
CA GLU A 497 -2.11 -3.85 43.20
C GLU A 497 -2.88 -2.61 42.77
N ARG A 498 -3.02 -2.42 41.45
CA ARG A 498 -3.71 -1.28 40.81
C ARG A 498 -4.70 -1.75 39.72
N PRO A 499 -5.70 -2.56 40.08
CA PRO A 499 -6.64 -3.11 39.09
C PRO A 499 -7.50 -2.04 38.40
N ASP A 500 -7.67 -0.87 39.05
CA ASP A 500 -8.46 0.25 38.50
C ASP A 500 -7.63 1.13 37.52
N ASP A 501 -6.33 0.89 37.40
CA ASP A 501 -5.49 1.64 36.47
C ASP A 501 -5.76 1.18 35.01
N PRO A 502 -5.99 2.11 34.07
CA PRO A 502 -6.30 1.75 32.68
C PRO A 502 -5.19 0.95 31.96
N LEU A 503 -3.96 0.96 32.48
CA LEU A 503 -2.83 0.19 31.95
C LEU A 503 -2.68 -1.20 32.59
N ALA A 504 -3.49 -1.56 33.59
CA ALA A 504 -3.42 -2.87 34.24
C ALA A 504 -3.68 -4.05 33.28
N PRO A 505 -4.69 -4.01 32.38
CA PRO A 505 -4.85 -5.03 31.34
C PRO A 505 -3.63 -5.12 30.42
N GLN A 506 -3.08 -3.97 30.00
CA GLN A 506 -1.88 -3.91 29.16
C GLN A 506 -0.66 -4.54 29.84
N ALA A 507 -0.52 -4.39 31.12
CA ALA A 507 0.60 -5.02 31.87
C ALA A 507 0.54 -6.56 31.79
N LEU A 508 -0.62 -7.17 31.95
CA LEU A 508 -0.76 -8.63 31.80
C LEU A 508 -0.54 -9.09 30.35
N TRP A 509 -0.99 -8.30 29.39
CA TRP A 509 -0.70 -8.53 27.98
C TRP A 509 0.80 -8.53 27.70
N LEU A 510 1.52 -7.51 28.16
CA LEU A 510 2.98 -7.39 28.00
C LEU A 510 3.72 -8.50 28.75
N SER A 511 3.21 -8.95 29.90
CA SER A 511 3.76 -10.11 30.63
C SER A 511 3.68 -11.38 29.78
N ALA A 512 2.53 -11.62 29.14
CA ALA A 512 2.33 -12.77 28.26
C ALA A 512 3.23 -12.72 27.02
N LEU A 513 3.30 -11.57 26.34
CA LEU A 513 4.18 -11.38 25.19
C LEU A 513 5.65 -11.63 25.56
N SER A 514 6.12 -11.08 26.66
CA SER A 514 7.50 -11.30 27.16
C SER A 514 7.81 -12.78 27.46
N ALA A 515 6.80 -13.59 27.79
CA ALA A 515 6.98 -15.03 27.96
C ALA A 515 7.07 -15.76 26.61
N ILE A 516 6.25 -15.35 25.62
CA ILE A 516 6.28 -15.89 24.25
C ILE A 516 7.61 -15.57 23.56
N GLU A 517 8.10 -14.33 23.67
CA GLU A 517 9.38 -13.91 23.08
C GLU A 517 10.59 -14.63 23.69
N ALA A 518 10.56 -14.92 24.97
CA ALA A 518 11.62 -15.69 25.64
C ALA A 518 11.74 -17.11 25.06
N ASP A 519 10.64 -17.66 24.55
CA ASP A 519 10.57 -18.96 23.88
C ASP A 519 11.09 -18.91 22.44
N ALA A 520 10.86 -17.79 21.73
CA ALA A 520 11.28 -17.60 20.35
C ALA A 520 12.81 -17.40 20.18
N HIS A 521 13.54 -17.05 21.26
CA HIS A 521 14.99 -16.80 21.25
C HIS A 521 15.86 -18.05 21.45
N LEU A 522 15.29 -19.24 21.53
CA LEU A 522 16.05 -20.48 21.50
C LEU A 522 16.67 -20.67 20.10
N ASP A 523 17.98 -20.61 20.07
CA ASP A 523 18.90 -20.62 18.93
C ASP A 523 18.47 -21.61 17.82
N VAL A 524 18.06 -21.08 16.70
CA VAL A 524 17.58 -21.84 15.51
C VAL A 524 18.72 -22.64 14.86
N SER A 525 19.98 -22.41 15.22
CA SER A 525 21.16 -23.07 14.64
C SER A 525 21.44 -24.48 15.20
N ALA A 526 20.77 -24.92 16.26
CA ALA A 526 21.10 -26.15 16.96
C ALA A 526 20.01 -27.24 16.97
N ALA A 527 18.85 -27.05 16.30
CA ALA A 527 17.70 -27.91 16.56
C ALA A 527 17.17 -28.63 15.33
N HIS A 528 17.67 -29.83 15.08
CA HIS A 528 16.99 -30.83 14.25
C HIS A 528 15.87 -31.61 14.98
N HIS A 529 15.64 -31.38 16.24
CA HIS A 529 14.49 -31.86 17.06
C HIS A 529 14.36 -30.95 18.26
N VAL A 530 13.43 -30.03 18.26
CA VAL A 530 13.12 -29.20 19.43
C VAL A 530 11.75 -29.61 19.95
N ASP A 531 11.76 -30.31 21.08
CA ASP A 531 10.67 -30.19 22.06
C ASP A 531 10.64 -28.74 22.53
N VAL A 532 9.65 -27.98 22.08
CA VAL A 532 9.41 -26.61 22.55
C VAL A 532 9.23 -26.67 24.06
N PRO A 533 10.00 -25.92 24.86
CA PRO A 533 9.81 -25.94 26.29
C PRO A 533 8.39 -25.50 26.64
N VAL A 534 7.65 -26.37 27.31
CA VAL A 534 6.23 -26.16 27.63
C VAL A 534 6.03 -25.03 28.67
N GLU A 535 7.05 -24.77 29.50
CA GLU A 535 6.95 -23.85 30.64
C GLU A 535 6.71 -22.35 30.27
N PRO A 536 7.38 -21.73 29.28
CA PRO A 536 7.14 -20.33 28.93
C PRO A 536 5.76 -20.11 28.31
N PHE A 537 5.29 -21.06 27.50
CA PHE A 537 3.97 -21.01 26.93
C PHE A 537 2.87 -21.08 28.00
N ASP A 538 3.01 -21.97 28.99
CA ASP A 538 2.07 -22.09 30.11
C ASP A 538 1.97 -20.80 30.92
N GLU A 539 3.10 -20.13 31.13
CA GLU A 539 3.17 -18.85 31.81
C GLU A 539 2.46 -17.75 31.02
N ALA A 540 2.68 -17.70 29.69
CA ALA A 540 1.99 -16.76 28.79
C ALA A 540 0.47 -16.96 28.80
N VAL A 541 0.02 -18.19 28.61
CA VAL A 541 -1.43 -18.52 28.64
C VAL A 541 -2.03 -18.19 30.01
N ALA A 542 -1.33 -18.46 31.10
CA ALA A 542 -1.80 -18.11 32.44
C ALA A 542 -2.00 -16.59 32.60
N ASP A 543 -1.13 -15.76 32.03
CA ASP A 543 -1.26 -14.30 32.09
C ASP A 543 -2.40 -13.80 31.20
N LEU A 544 -2.55 -14.36 29.99
CA LEU A 544 -3.68 -14.07 29.10
C LEU A 544 -5.04 -14.43 29.77
N LEU A 545 -5.11 -15.57 30.45
CA LEU A 545 -6.33 -15.95 31.16
C LEU A 545 -6.58 -15.08 32.40
N ARG A 546 -5.53 -14.71 33.16
CA ARG A 546 -5.67 -13.71 34.25
C ARG A 546 -6.22 -12.38 33.73
N LEU A 547 -5.72 -11.93 32.56
CA LEU A 547 -6.23 -10.73 31.91
C LEU A 547 -7.73 -10.83 31.64
N THR A 548 -8.15 -11.93 30.99
CA THR A 548 -9.55 -12.13 30.64
C THR A 548 -10.47 -12.32 31.84
N ASP A 549 -9.97 -12.85 32.95
CA ASP A 549 -10.75 -13.06 34.18
C ASP A 549 -10.84 -11.79 35.00
N ALA A 550 -9.76 -10.99 35.07
CA ALA A 550 -9.71 -9.77 35.86
C ALA A 550 -10.26 -8.54 35.10
N PHE A 551 -10.15 -8.52 33.79
CA PHE A 551 -10.48 -7.38 32.94
C PHE A 551 -11.28 -7.81 31.69
N PRO A 552 -12.45 -8.46 31.86
CA PRO A 552 -13.21 -9.05 30.73
C PRO A 552 -13.65 -8.03 29.68
N ASP A 553 -13.88 -6.78 30.07
CA ASP A 553 -14.36 -5.70 29.19
C ASP A 553 -13.20 -4.90 28.58
N SER A 554 -11.93 -5.27 28.84
CA SER A 554 -10.79 -4.59 28.25
C SER A 554 -10.63 -4.91 26.77
N GLN A 555 -10.08 -3.95 26.02
CA GLN A 555 -9.80 -4.13 24.59
C GLN A 555 -8.88 -5.34 24.32
N GLN A 556 -8.01 -5.68 25.28
CA GLN A 556 -7.05 -6.79 25.16
C GLN A 556 -7.70 -8.15 25.44
N ALA A 557 -8.87 -8.21 26.09
CA ALA A 557 -9.47 -9.48 26.54
C ALA A 557 -9.84 -10.39 25.36
N ALA A 558 -10.41 -9.85 24.30
CA ALA A 558 -10.75 -10.61 23.10
C ALA A 558 -9.50 -11.19 22.43
N ALA A 559 -8.47 -10.37 22.23
CA ALA A 559 -7.19 -10.79 21.67
C ALA A 559 -6.50 -11.85 22.54
N ALA A 560 -6.58 -11.70 23.87
CA ALA A 560 -6.02 -12.66 24.82
C ALA A 560 -6.68 -14.04 24.71
N LEU A 561 -8.01 -14.09 24.54
CA LEU A 561 -8.73 -15.36 24.33
C LEU A 561 -8.36 -16.01 22.99
N SER A 562 -8.21 -15.20 21.93
CA SER A 562 -7.79 -15.69 20.62
C SER A 562 -6.39 -16.29 20.67
N VAL A 563 -5.40 -15.54 21.17
CA VAL A 563 -4.00 -16.00 21.28
C VAL A 563 -3.89 -17.24 22.18
N ALA A 564 -4.55 -17.24 23.34
CA ALA A 564 -4.58 -18.39 24.24
C ALA A 564 -5.28 -19.61 23.59
N GLY A 565 -6.28 -19.37 22.74
CA GLY A 565 -6.99 -20.42 22.00
C GLY A 565 -6.10 -21.06 20.93
N ILE A 566 -5.49 -20.26 20.05
CA ILE A 566 -4.57 -20.74 19.00
C ILE A 566 -3.37 -21.44 19.62
N GLY A 567 -2.74 -20.86 20.62
CA GLY A 567 -1.61 -21.47 21.29
C GLY A 567 -1.96 -22.79 21.97
N ALA A 568 -3.09 -22.89 22.66
CA ALA A 568 -3.55 -24.16 23.24
C ALA A 568 -3.80 -25.22 22.14
N PHE A 569 -4.37 -24.83 20.99
CA PHE A 569 -4.58 -25.73 19.85
C PHE A 569 -3.25 -26.25 19.30
N ALA A 570 -2.29 -25.35 19.06
CA ALA A 570 -0.95 -25.69 18.56
C ALA A 570 -0.22 -26.70 19.47
N HIS A 571 -0.45 -26.64 20.79
CA HIS A 571 0.13 -27.57 21.77
C HIS A 571 -0.76 -28.82 22.04
N GLY A 572 -1.78 -29.08 21.20
CA GLY A 572 -2.64 -30.27 21.36
C GLY A 572 -3.62 -30.20 22.55
N ARG A 573 -3.76 -29.04 23.21
CA ARG A 573 -4.67 -28.81 24.36
C ARG A 573 -6.06 -28.43 23.89
N TYR A 574 -6.68 -29.29 23.09
CA TYR A 574 -7.90 -28.99 22.35
C TYR A 574 -9.09 -28.60 23.24
N ALA A 575 -9.22 -29.17 24.45
CA ALA A 575 -10.27 -28.81 25.39
C ALA A 575 -10.11 -27.37 25.91
N GLN A 576 -8.88 -26.95 26.17
CA GLN A 576 -8.58 -25.57 26.57
C GLN A 576 -8.81 -24.59 25.42
N ALA A 577 -8.37 -24.94 24.20
CA ALA A 577 -8.61 -24.16 23.00
C ALA A 577 -10.14 -23.96 22.76
N ALA A 578 -10.92 -25.04 22.82
CA ALA A 578 -12.38 -24.98 22.67
C ALA A 578 -13.03 -24.08 23.70
N ASN A 579 -12.58 -24.13 24.96
CA ASN A 579 -13.09 -23.25 26.02
C ASN A 579 -12.79 -21.78 25.74
N ASN A 580 -11.55 -21.46 25.31
CA ASN A 580 -11.14 -20.08 25.03
C ASN A 580 -11.93 -19.50 23.84
N PHE A 581 -12.11 -20.24 22.74
CA PHE A 581 -12.90 -19.79 21.61
C PHE A 581 -14.40 -19.70 21.94
N ALA A 582 -14.95 -20.58 22.78
CA ALA A 582 -16.31 -20.47 23.24
C ALA A 582 -16.53 -19.22 24.12
N ARG A 583 -15.56 -18.89 25.00
CA ARG A 583 -15.56 -17.64 25.78
C ARG A 583 -15.46 -16.43 24.86
N LEU A 584 -14.58 -16.44 23.84
CA LEU A 584 -14.45 -15.36 22.86
C LEU A 584 -15.80 -15.09 22.19
N ARG A 585 -16.46 -16.12 21.66
CA ARG A 585 -17.78 -15.98 21.02
C ARG A 585 -18.88 -15.47 21.96
N SER A 586 -18.87 -15.85 23.23
CA SER A 586 -19.94 -15.50 24.17
C SER A 586 -19.75 -14.13 24.80
N HIS A 587 -18.52 -13.70 25.09
CA HIS A 587 -18.23 -12.44 25.77
C HIS A 587 -17.88 -11.31 24.80
N HIS A 588 -17.30 -11.65 23.65
CA HIS A 588 -16.87 -10.69 22.62
C HIS A 588 -17.43 -11.10 21.24
N PRO A 589 -18.77 -11.13 21.04
CA PRO A 589 -19.39 -11.66 19.83
C PRO A 589 -18.99 -10.93 18.55
N ASN A 590 -18.53 -9.68 18.65
CA ASN A 590 -18.09 -8.86 17.51
C ASN A 590 -16.56 -8.91 17.29
N ALA A 591 -15.82 -9.59 18.16
CA ALA A 591 -14.38 -9.69 18.02
C ALA A 591 -14.03 -11.03 17.35
N GLN A 592 -13.53 -10.97 16.13
CA GLN A 592 -13.08 -12.14 15.33
C GLN A 592 -14.13 -13.26 15.27
N PRO A 593 -15.43 -12.98 14.96
CA PRO A 593 -16.52 -13.95 15.08
C PRO A 593 -16.28 -15.18 14.20
N HIS A 594 -15.73 -15.01 13.00
CA HIS A 594 -15.50 -16.07 12.04
C HIS A 594 -14.30 -16.94 12.43
N ALA A 595 -13.19 -16.33 12.85
CA ALA A 595 -12.01 -17.04 13.37
C ALA A 595 -12.39 -17.86 14.59
N ALA A 596 -13.07 -17.26 15.56
CA ALA A 596 -13.50 -17.93 16.79
C ALA A 596 -14.42 -19.14 16.50
N ALA A 597 -15.36 -19.00 15.55
CA ALA A 597 -16.24 -20.10 15.15
C ALA A 597 -15.47 -21.24 14.46
N TYR A 598 -14.58 -20.91 13.52
CA TYR A 598 -13.78 -21.88 12.79
C TYR A 598 -12.86 -22.67 13.74
N TRP A 599 -12.10 -22.00 14.58
CA TRP A 599 -11.16 -22.63 15.51
C TRP A 599 -11.85 -23.38 16.64
N LEU A 600 -13.04 -22.94 17.08
CA LEU A 600 -13.90 -23.72 17.99
C LEU A 600 -14.27 -25.05 17.33
N GLY A 601 -14.72 -25.04 16.07
CA GLY A 601 -15.02 -26.25 15.29
C GLY A 601 -13.80 -27.17 15.18
N ARG A 602 -12.59 -26.64 14.82
CA ARG A 602 -11.34 -27.40 14.77
C ARG A 602 -11.02 -28.04 16.12
N SER A 603 -11.16 -27.28 17.21
CA SER A 603 -10.88 -27.77 18.56
C SER A 603 -11.83 -28.88 18.99
N ARG A 604 -13.15 -28.78 18.67
CA ARG A 604 -14.15 -29.82 18.93
C ARG A 604 -13.90 -31.07 18.09
N HIS A 605 -13.55 -30.89 16.80
CA HIS A 605 -13.20 -32.03 15.94
C HIS A 605 -12.00 -32.81 16.48
N ALA A 606 -10.96 -32.12 16.89
CA ALA A 606 -9.77 -32.74 17.49
C ALA A 606 -10.05 -33.46 18.81
N GLN A 607 -11.13 -33.13 19.53
CA GLN A 607 -11.61 -33.86 20.71
C GLN A 607 -12.50 -35.07 20.36
N GLY A 608 -12.79 -35.30 19.06
CA GLY A 608 -13.69 -36.36 18.60
C GLY A 608 -15.16 -35.98 18.53
N GLU A 609 -15.49 -34.71 18.81
CA GLU A 609 -16.87 -34.17 18.76
C GLU A 609 -17.23 -33.77 17.31
N VAL A 610 -17.18 -34.74 16.38
CA VAL A 610 -17.24 -34.48 14.92
C VAL A 610 -18.54 -33.84 14.49
N ASP A 611 -19.68 -34.23 15.05
CA ASP A 611 -20.98 -33.68 14.64
C ASP A 611 -21.15 -32.23 15.14
N THR A 612 -20.68 -31.92 16.34
CA THR A 612 -20.65 -30.54 16.87
C THR A 612 -19.76 -29.66 16.00
N ALA A 613 -18.58 -30.12 15.61
CA ALA A 613 -17.67 -29.39 14.75
C ALA A 613 -18.28 -29.13 13.37
N ARG A 614 -18.91 -30.17 12.78
CA ARG A 614 -19.57 -30.06 11.46
C ARG A 614 -20.70 -29.03 11.49
N ALA A 615 -21.51 -29.01 12.55
CA ALA A 615 -22.61 -28.05 12.71
C ALA A 615 -22.07 -26.62 12.78
N LEU A 616 -21.00 -26.36 13.55
CA LEU A 616 -20.36 -25.04 13.63
C LEU A 616 -19.82 -24.56 12.28
N TRP A 617 -19.18 -25.45 11.53
CA TRP A 617 -18.65 -25.12 10.22
C TRP A 617 -19.74 -24.92 9.17
N GLN A 618 -20.83 -25.70 9.21
CA GLN A 618 -22.00 -25.48 8.33
C GLN A 618 -22.68 -24.13 8.62
N GLU A 619 -22.83 -23.76 9.90
CA GLU A 619 -23.34 -22.44 10.29
C GLU A 619 -22.46 -21.32 9.77
N LEU A 620 -21.13 -21.40 9.96
CA LEU A 620 -20.19 -20.40 9.50
C LEU A 620 -20.15 -20.29 7.97
N ALA A 621 -20.08 -21.41 7.26
CA ALA A 621 -20.09 -21.42 5.80
C ALA A 621 -21.38 -20.86 5.20
N ALA A 622 -22.54 -20.99 5.89
CA ALA A 622 -23.81 -20.44 5.45
C ALA A 622 -23.91 -18.93 5.74
N SER A 623 -23.44 -18.48 6.91
CA SER A 623 -23.52 -17.07 7.31
C SER A 623 -22.48 -16.18 6.64
N ALA A 624 -21.26 -16.69 6.46
CA ALA A 624 -20.12 -15.94 5.95
C ALA A 624 -19.37 -16.69 4.84
N PRO A 625 -20.03 -17.11 3.73
CA PRO A 625 -19.49 -18.05 2.73
C PRO A 625 -18.29 -17.50 1.94
N GLU A 626 -18.07 -16.20 1.93
CA GLU A 626 -17.02 -15.53 1.13
C GLU A 626 -15.85 -15.05 1.97
N THR A 627 -15.94 -15.17 3.30
CA THR A 627 -14.82 -14.86 4.18
C THR A 627 -13.81 -16.01 4.19
N TYR A 628 -12.55 -15.71 4.47
CA TYR A 628 -11.49 -16.72 4.60
C TYR A 628 -11.93 -17.91 5.48
N TYR A 629 -12.41 -17.63 6.70
CA TYR A 629 -12.84 -18.69 7.62
C TYR A 629 -14.14 -19.37 7.19
N GLY A 630 -15.04 -18.67 6.50
CA GLY A 630 -16.24 -19.27 5.92
C GLY A 630 -15.94 -20.28 4.83
N VAL A 631 -14.97 -19.95 3.95
CA VAL A 631 -14.46 -20.86 2.93
C VAL A 631 -13.79 -22.08 3.57
N LEU A 632 -12.94 -21.88 4.58
CA LEU A 632 -12.32 -22.97 5.32
C LEU A 632 -13.36 -23.87 6.00
N ALA A 633 -14.35 -23.26 6.64
CA ALA A 633 -15.44 -24.00 7.28
C ALA A 633 -16.23 -24.84 6.27
N GLY A 634 -16.47 -24.31 5.07
CA GLY A 634 -17.10 -25.05 3.97
C GLY A 634 -16.27 -26.26 3.54
N LEU A 635 -14.95 -26.11 3.43
CA LEU A 635 -14.02 -27.18 3.14
C LEU A 635 -14.06 -28.30 4.21
N GLU A 636 -14.08 -27.91 5.49
CA GLU A 636 -14.08 -28.87 6.60
C GLU A 636 -15.47 -29.54 6.80
N ALA A 637 -16.56 -28.82 6.53
CA ALA A 637 -17.92 -29.34 6.62
C ALA A 637 -18.28 -30.29 5.47
N GLY A 638 -17.62 -30.13 4.31
CA GLY A 638 -17.83 -30.92 3.11
C GLY A 638 -17.32 -32.36 3.23
N ALA A 639 -17.68 -33.20 2.27
CA ALA A 639 -17.08 -34.52 2.12
C ALA A 639 -15.58 -34.37 1.79
N ALA A 640 -14.75 -35.27 2.29
CA ALA A 640 -13.31 -35.24 2.09
C ALA A 640 -12.96 -35.05 0.60
N LEU A 641 -12.50 -33.88 0.22
CA LEU A 641 -11.96 -33.58 -1.09
C LEU A 641 -10.60 -34.26 -1.22
N PRO A 642 -10.28 -34.90 -2.34
CA PRO A 642 -9.00 -35.56 -2.53
C PRO A 642 -7.86 -34.53 -2.56
N GLY A 643 -6.80 -34.81 -1.84
CA GLY A 643 -5.57 -34.01 -1.85
C GLY A 643 -5.17 -33.51 -0.46
N ARG A 644 -3.86 -33.31 -0.25
CA ARG A 644 -3.31 -32.72 0.96
C ARG A 644 -3.13 -31.21 0.81
N ASP A 645 -2.94 -30.75 -0.42
CA ASP A 645 -2.58 -29.37 -0.70
C ASP A 645 -3.82 -28.46 -0.63
N PHE A 646 -3.67 -27.37 0.10
CA PHE A 646 -4.75 -26.46 0.46
C PHE A 646 -5.36 -25.74 -0.75
N VAL A 647 -4.54 -25.17 -1.64
CA VAL A 647 -4.97 -24.40 -2.81
C VAL A 647 -5.80 -25.25 -3.80
N PRO A 648 -5.37 -26.45 -4.22
CA PRO A 648 -6.19 -27.32 -5.08
C PRO A 648 -7.52 -27.75 -4.45
N ARG A 649 -7.55 -28.00 -3.13
CA ARG A 649 -8.79 -28.33 -2.40
C ARG A 649 -9.77 -27.16 -2.41
N MET A 650 -9.29 -25.95 -2.20
CA MET A 650 -10.09 -24.73 -2.25
C MET A 650 -10.66 -24.51 -3.65
N GLY A 651 -9.87 -24.69 -4.71
CA GLY A 651 -10.32 -24.59 -6.09
C GLY A 651 -11.45 -25.57 -6.41
N ALA A 652 -11.29 -26.82 -6.01
CA ALA A 652 -12.33 -27.85 -6.21
C ALA A 652 -13.62 -27.54 -5.42
N PHE A 653 -13.52 -27.02 -4.21
CA PHE A 653 -14.67 -26.58 -3.43
C PHE A 653 -15.38 -25.40 -4.09
N ALA A 654 -14.63 -24.39 -4.52
CA ALA A 654 -15.16 -23.17 -5.15
C ALA A 654 -15.93 -23.49 -6.44
N ALA A 655 -15.44 -24.40 -7.27
CA ALA A 655 -16.06 -24.84 -8.52
C ALA A 655 -17.44 -25.50 -8.32
N ALA A 656 -17.71 -26.03 -7.11
CA ALA A 656 -18.99 -26.67 -6.79
C ALA A 656 -20.09 -25.70 -6.35
N VAL A 657 -19.77 -24.41 -6.10
CA VAL A 657 -20.75 -23.42 -5.66
C VAL A 657 -21.63 -22.97 -6.85
N PRO A 658 -22.97 -23.11 -6.82
CA PRO A 658 -23.83 -22.80 -7.96
C PRO A 658 -23.89 -21.29 -8.28
N ALA A 659 -24.19 -20.98 -9.53
CA ALA A 659 -24.53 -19.61 -9.97
C ALA A 659 -25.95 -19.22 -9.52
N LEU A 660 -26.31 -17.95 -9.71
CA LEU A 660 -27.68 -17.50 -9.55
C LEU A 660 -28.61 -18.27 -10.53
N PRO A 661 -29.81 -18.65 -10.09
CA PRO A 661 -30.78 -19.29 -11.00
C PRO A 661 -31.10 -18.41 -12.21
N GLY A 662 -30.94 -18.98 -13.41
CA GLY A 662 -31.22 -18.30 -14.68
C GLY A 662 -30.09 -17.36 -15.16
N ASP A 663 -29.01 -17.21 -14.42
CA ASP A 663 -27.86 -16.40 -14.82
C ASP A 663 -27.12 -17.08 -15.97
N ASP A 664 -27.18 -16.49 -17.16
CA ASP A 664 -26.50 -16.91 -18.38
C ASP A 664 -25.14 -16.21 -18.57
N GLY A 665 -24.73 -15.38 -17.62
CA GLY A 665 -23.52 -14.56 -17.66
C GLY A 665 -23.61 -13.37 -18.61
N SER A 666 -24.79 -13.03 -19.13
CA SER A 666 -24.98 -11.91 -20.03
C SER A 666 -25.03 -10.57 -19.29
N ARG A 667 -24.71 -9.53 -20.04
CA ARG A 667 -24.89 -8.14 -19.60
C ARG A 667 -26.39 -7.85 -19.36
N ALA A 668 -27.28 -8.33 -20.22
CA ALA A 668 -28.71 -8.11 -20.09
C ALA A 668 -29.27 -8.68 -18.78
N PHE A 669 -28.82 -9.87 -18.36
CA PHE A 669 -29.21 -10.43 -17.06
C PHE A 669 -28.76 -9.53 -15.89
N ALA A 670 -27.53 -9.00 -15.98
CA ALA A 670 -27.00 -8.10 -14.96
C ALA A 670 -27.79 -6.78 -14.88
N GLU A 671 -28.15 -6.23 -16.03
CA GLU A 671 -28.95 -5.00 -16.11
C GLU A 671 -30.37 -5.21 -15.58
N ASP A 672 -31.00 -6.35 -15.88
CA ASP A 672 -32.30 -6.71 -15.28
C ASP A 672 -32.19 -6.90 -13.75
N TRP A 673 -31.11 -7.51 -13.29
CA TRP A 673 -30.86 -7.65 -11.85
C TRP A 673 -30.64 -6.30 -11.16
N LEU A 674 -29.88 -5.38 -11.75
CA LEU A 674 -29.69 -4.02 -11.23
C LEU A 674 -31.01 -3.26 -11.10
N ARG A 675 -31.96 -3.42 -12.05
CA ARG A 675 -33.31 -2.83 -11.94
C ARG A 675 -34.08 -3.33 -10.69
N THR A 676 -33.75 -4.52 -10.19
CA THR A 676 -34.38 -5.02 -8.96
C THR A 676 -33.85 -4.38 -7.69
N LEU A 677 -32.71 -3.67 -7.76
CA LEU A 677 -32.11 -2.93 -6.64
C LEU A 677 -32.74 -1.54 -6.46
N GLU A 678 -33.39 -1.05 -7.52
CA GLU A 678 -34.08 0.24 -7.54
C GLU A 678 -35.51 0.10 -6.96
N ASP A 679 -35.64 -0.12 -5.64
CA ASP A 679 -36.80 0.43 -4.94
C ASP A 679 -36.46 1.90 -4.63
N PRO A 680 -37.14 2.88 -5.25
CA PRO A 680 -36.75 4.28 -5.15
C PRO A 680 -36.78 4.70 -3.68
N PRO A 681 -35.75 5.39 -3.16
CA PRO A 681 -35.88 6.11 -1.91
C PRO A 681 -37.07 7.08 -2.09
N GLN A 682 -38.05 7.03 -1.19
CA GLN A 682 -39.32 7.76 -1.25
C GLN A 682 -39.17 9.29 -1.25
N ASP A 683 -37.94 9.85 -1.35
CA ASP A 683 -37.61 11.28 -1.23
C ASP A 683 -36.90 11.89 -2.44
N LEU A 684 -36.81 11.22 -3.61
CA LEU A 684 -36.31 11.88 -4.83
C LEU A 684 -37.45 12.67 -5.49
N PRO A 685 -37.18 13.95 -5.89
CA PRO A 685 -38.18 14.76 -6.57
C PRO A 685 -38.57 14.13 -7.90
N ALA A 686 -39.88 13.99 -8.17
CA ALA A 686 -40.45 13.39 -9.37
C ALA A 686 -40.00 13.97 -10.72
N ALA A 687 -39.26 15.07 -10.72
CA ALA A 687 -38.69 15.71 -11.92
C ALA A 687 -37.49 14.94 -12.52
N ALA A 688 -36.90 13.98 -11.80
CA ALA A 688 -35.79 13.16 -12.31
C ALA A 688 -36.30 11.89 -13.04
N LEU A 689 -37.56 11.52 -12.87
CA LEU A 689 -38.17 10.30 -13.44
C LEU A 689 -38.82 10.50 -14.81
N ASP A 690 -39.05 11.73 -15.26
CA ASP A 690 -39.74 12.03 -16.52
C ASP A 690 -38.84 12.05 -17.76
N ALA A 691 -37.56 11.71 -17.66
CA ALA A 691 -36.59 11.86 -18.75
C ALA A 691 -36.21 10.56 -19.49
N VAL A 692 -36.74 9.39 -19.10
CA VAL A 692 -36.31 8.11 -19.70
C VAL A 692 -37.50 7.29 -20.21
N GLU A 693 -38.09 7.72 -21.34
CA GLU A 693 -38.81 6.84 -22.25
C GLU A 693 -37.85 6.43 -23.39
N GLY A 694 -37.21 5.24 -23.24
CA GLY A 694 -36.41 4.64 -24.29
C GLY A 694 -35.43 3.60 -23.75
N ASP A 695 -34.96 2.71 -24.58
CA ASP A 695 -34.04 1.56 -24.39
C ASP A 695 -32.63 1.94 -23.86
N THR A 696 -32.46 3.14 -23.29
CA THR A 696 -31.18 3.82 -22.97
C THR A 696 -30.91 4.02 -21.48
N GLN A 697 -31.60 3.29 -20.59
CA GLN A 697 -31.45 3.46 -19.11
C GLN A 697 -30.00 3.28 -18.60
N TRP A 698 -29.16 2.57 -19.35
CA TRP A 698 -27.76 2.28 -18.98
C TRP A 698 -26.74 3.01 -19.83
N ASP A 699 -27.15 4.01 -20.60
CA ASP A 699 -26.22 4.93 -21.22
C ASP A 699 -25.62 5.87 -20.16
N LEU A 700 -24.41 6.36 -20.43
CA LEU A 700 -23.74 7.28 -19.49
C LEU A 700 -24.59 8.56 -19.35
N PRO A 701 -25.07 8.90 -18.14
CA PRO A 701 -25.86 10.11 -17.93
C PRO A 701 -25.11 11.36 -18.42
N HIS A 702 -25.81 12.31 -19.03
CA HIS A 702 -25.20 13.55 -19.49
C HIS A 702 -24.43 14.29 -18.38
N ALA A 703 -24.98 14.29 -17.16
CA ALA A 703 -24.31 14.90 -16.00
C ALA A 703 -22.94 14.25 -15.69
N VAL A 704 -22.78 12.96 -15.97
CA VAL A 704 -21.53 12.24 -15.81
C VAL A 704 -20.61 12.44 -17.00
N ALA A 705 -21.18 12.41 -18.22
CA ALA A 705 -20.41 12.63 -19.46
C ALA A 705 -19.81 14.04 -19.52
N ASP A 706 -20.53 15.03 -19.01
CA ASP A 706 -20.12 16.45 -18.97
C ASP A 706 -19.31 16.79 -17.71
N ASP A 707 -19.13 15.83 -16.78
CA ASP A 707 -18.32 16.01 -15.57
C ASP A 707 -16.87 16.29 -15.96
N PRO A 708 -16.26 17.41 -15.52
CA PRO A 708 -14.90 17.78 -15.90
C PRO A 708 -13.84 16.74 -15.54
N ASP A 709 -13.98 16.07 -14.37
CA ASP A 709 -13.04 15.06 -13.93
C ASP A 709 -13.16 13.79 -14.77
N PHE A 710 -14.39 13.38 -15.13
CA PHE A 710 -14.58 12.23 -15.99
C PHE A 710 -14.07 12.51 -17.40
N ALA A 711 -14.54 13.58 -18.05
CA ALA A 711 -14.15 13.95 -19.42
C ALA A 711 -12.64 14.20 -19.54
N GLY A 712 -12.06 14.89 -18.54
CA GLY A 712 -10.63 15.14 -18.47
C GLY A 712 -9.82 13.87 -18.25
N GLY A 713 -10.27 13.00 -17.36
CA GLY A 713 -9.63 11.73 -17.07
C GLY A 713 -9.59 10.80 -18.26
N GLU A 714 -10.73 10.66 -18.98
CA GLU A 714 -10.82 9.89 -20.22
C GLU A 714 -9.83 10.39 -21.27
N LEU A 715 -9.83 11.70 -21.51
CA LEU A 715 -8.94 12.34 -22.47
C LEU A 715 -7.45 12.06 -22.15
N LEU A 716 -7.04 12.23 -20.90
CA LEU A 716 -5.65 12.03 -20.51
C LEU A 716 -5.21 10.58 -20.66
N ILE A 717 -6.08 9.61 -20.36
CA ILE A 717 -5.77 8.19 -20.63
C ILE A 717 -5.59 7.96 -22.13
N GLN A 718 -6.49 8.49 -22.96
CA GLN A 718 -6.44 8.34 -24.42
C GLN A 718 -5.19 8.98 -25.04
N THR A 719 -4.63 9.99 -24.40
CA THR A 719 -3.41 10.68 -24.84
C THR A 719 -2.12 10.16 -24.20
N GLY A 720 -2.21 9.09 -23.40
CA GLY A 720 -1.06 8.44 -22.76
C GLY A 720 -0.66 8.98 -21.39
N ARG A 721 -1.35 9.99 -20.87
CA ARG A 721 -1.15 10.53 -19.51
C ARG A 721 -1.96 9.74 -18.49
N ARG A 722 -1.65 8.43 -18.41
CA ARG A 722 -2.46 7.47 -17.66
C ARG A 722 -2.58 7.82 -16.16
N ALA A 723 -1.49 8.20 -15.50
CA ALA A 723 -1.50 8.46 -14.06
C ALA A 723 -2.38 9.67 -13.70
N GLU A 724 -2.28 10.73 -14.48
CA GLU A 724 -3.07 11.94 -14.31
C GLU A 724 -4.54 11.68 -14.65
N GLY A 725 -4.80 10.93 -15.74
CA GLY A 725 -6.15 10.54 -16.11
C GLY A 725 -6.85 9.68 -15.07
N LEU A 726 -6.17 8.69 -14.50
CA LEU A 726 -6.71 7.84 -13.43
C LEU A 726 -7.08 8.65 -12.19
N ARG A 727 -6.30 9.67 -11.83
CA ARG A 727 -6.58 10.54 -10.70
C ARG A 727 -7.90 11.31 -10.88
N LEU A 728 -8.18 11.81 -12.08
CA LEU A 728 -9.46 12.48 -12.36
C LEU A 728 -10.62 11.48 -12.39
N LEU A 729 -10.47 10.33 -13.06
CA LEU A 729 -11.50 9.29 -13.07
C LEU A 729 -11.84 8.80 -11.66
N GLU A 730 -10.86 8.79 -10.75
CA GLU A 730 -11.07 8.44 -9.36
C GLU A 730 -11.96 9.46 -8.63
N GLN A 731 -11.79 10.76 -8.90
CA GLN A 731 -12.68 11.79 -8.35
C GLN A 731 -14.12 11.63 -8.85
N ALA A 732 -14.28 11.33 -10.14
CA ALA A 732 -15.57 11.01 -10.71
C ALA A 732 -16.19 9.76 -10.06
N TYR A 733 -15.40 8.69 -9.86
CA TYR A 733 -15.84 7.49 -9.15
C TYR A 733 -16.37 7.83 -7.74
N TRP A 734 -15.63 8.56 -6.93
CA TRP A 734 -16.03 8.93 -5.57
C TRP A 734 -17.31 9.78 -5.54
N ARG A 735 -17.53 10.63 -6.55
CA ARG A 735 -18.74 11.47 -6.69
C ARG A 735 -20.00 10.68 -6.99
N TYR A 736 -19.87 9.63 -7.79
CA TYR A 736 -21.03 8.89 -8.32
C TYR A 736 -21.17 7.46 -7.74
N ARG A 737 -20.29 7.04 -6.86
CA ARG A 737 -20.24 5.64 -6.40
C ARG A 737 -21.53 5.14 -5.72
N ASP A 738 -22.26 6.02 -5.05
CA ASP A 738 -23.48 5.67 -4.31
C ASP A 738 -24.75 5.73 -5.17
N ASP A 739 -24.62 6.09 -6.47
CA ASP A 739 -25.69 6.10 -7.46
C ASP A 739 -25.51 4.93 -8.46
N PRO A 740 -26.24 3.82 -8.32
CA PRO A 740 -26.09 2.68 -9.22
C PRO A 740 -26.33 3.00 -10.69
N ALA A 741 -27.23 3.94 -11.01
CA ALA A 741 -27.57 4.34 -12.39
C ALA A 741 -26.41 5.10 -13.06
N ALA A 742 -25.61 5.85 -12.28
CA ALA A 742 -24.41 6.51 -12.77
C ALA A 742 -23.19 5.57 -12.70
N LEU A 743 -23.08 4.77 -11.62
CA LEU A 743 -21.90 3.93 -11.36
C LEU A 743 -21.76 2.78 -12.37
N TYR A 744 -22.87 2.17 -12.80
CA TYR A 744 -22.82 1.05 -13.75
C TYR A 744 -22.26 1.44 -15.11
N PRO A 745 -22.76 2.47 -15.79
CA PRO A 745 -22.15 2.91 -17.06
C PRO A 745 -20.72 3.45 -16.87
N LEU A 746 -20.39 4.08 -15.73
CA LEU A 746 -19.01 4.45 -15.37
C LEU A 746 -18.11 3.23 -15.28
N MET A 747 -18.57 2.17 -14.62
CA MET A 747 -17.83 0.89 -14.50
C MET A 747 -17.47 0.35 -15.88
N LEU A 748 -18.43 0.31 -16.80
CA LEU A 748 -18.21 -0.16 -18.17
C LEU A 748 -17.21 0.74 -18.92
N ARG A 749 -17.27 2.06 -18.68
CA ARG A 749 -16.36 3.00 -19.31
C ARG A 749 -14.94 2.88 -18.75
N PHE A 750 -14.79 2.69 -17.44
CA PHE A 750 -13.50 2.42 -16.81
C PHE A 750 -12.85 1.14 -17.35
N ASP A 751 -13.64 0.07 -17.53
CA ASP A 751 -13.17 -1.18 -18.12
C ASP A 751 -12.69 -0.97 -19.56
N ALA A 752 -13.47 -0.27 -20.38
CA ALA A 752 -13.13 0.06 -21.77
C ALA A 752 -11.85 0.93 -21.88
N LEU A 753 -11.60 1.83 -20.94
CA LEU A 753 -10.39 2.66 -20.85
C LEU A 753 -9.19 1.89 -20.27
N GLY A 754 -9.40 0.67 -19.81
CA GLY A 754 -8.40 -0.11 -19.08
C GLY A 754 -8.05 0.48 -17.70
N ALA A 755 -8.90 1.35 -17.14
CA ALA A 755 -8.79 1.83 -15.76
C ALA A 755 -9.19 0.71 -14.79
N ASN A 756 -8.35 -0.33 -14.76
CA ASN A 756 -8.69 -1.64 -14.20
C ASN A 756 -9.09 -1.56 -12.73
N ARG A 757 -8.34 -0.84 -11.93
CA ARG A 757 -8.64 -0.65 -10.51
C ARG A 757 -10.02 -0.03 -10.31
N LEU A 758 -10.37 0.99 -11.08
CA LEU A 758 -11.65 1.69 -10.95
C LEU A 758 -12.83 0.85 -11.44
N SER A 759 -12.66 0.07 -12.52
CA SER A 759 -13.72 -0.84 -12.98
C SER A 759 -14.01 -1.95 -11.96
N ILE A 760 -12.96 -2.52 -11.37
CA ILE A 760 -13.06 -3.52 -10.30
C ILE A 760 -13.78 -2.92 -9.08
N SER A 761 -13.36 -1.74 -8.62
CA SER A 761 -13.95 -1.05 -7.47
C SER A 761 -15.42 -0.72 -7.69
N ALA A 762 -15.77 -0.24 -8.88
CA ALA A 762 -17.15 0.09 -9.22
C ALA A 762 -18.04 -1.17 -9.26
N ALA A 763 -17.56 -2.27 -9.86
CA ALA A 763 -18.29 -3.54 -9.89
C ALA A 763 -18.50 -4.08 -8.47
N TYR A 764 -17.47 -4.02 -7.64
CA TYR A 764 -17.55 -4.48 -6.25
C TYR A 764 -18.52 -3.62 -5.44
N HIS A 765 -18.50 -2.30 -5.61
CA HIS A 765 -19.41 -1.38 -4.93
C HIS A 765 -20.87 -1.61 -5.34
N LEU A 766 -21.14 -1.82 -6.63
CA LEU A 766 -22.47 -2.22 -7.12
C LEU A 766 -22.97 -3.52 -6.46
N ILE A 767 -22.09 -4.51 -6.31
CA ILE A 767 -22.40 -5.75 -5.62
C ILE A 767 -22.72 -5.48 -4.14
N LYS A 768 -22.00 -4.59 -3.47
CA LYS A 768 -22.23 -4.20 -2.08
C LYS A 768 -23.54 -3.48 -1.85
N LEU A 769 -24.00 -2.68 -2.78
CA LEU A 769 -25.29 -2.01 -2.73
C LEU A 769 -26.47 -3.00 -2.85
N SER A 770 -26.21 -4.25 -3.28
CA SER A 770 -27.24 -5.27 -3.39
C SER A 770 -27.71 -5.77 -2.02
N PRO A 771 -28.94 -6.30 -1.90
CA PRO A 771 -29.48 -6.83 -0.65
C PRO A 771 -28.65 -7.95 -0.02
N THR A 772 -27.90 -8.69 -0.83
CA THR A 772 -27.01 -9.75 -0.36
C THR A 772 -25.64 -9.22 0.05
N GLY A 773 -25.17 -8.15 -0.57
CA GLY A 773 -23.83 -7.60 -0.41
C GLY A 773 -22.70 -8.57 -0.73
N LYS A 774 -23.00 -9.72 -1.37
CA LYS A 774 -22.06 -10.83 -1.57
C LYS A 774 -21.77 -11.05 -3.04
N VAL A 775 -20.51 -11.31 -3.37
CA VAL A 775 -20.06 -11.58 -4.75
C VAL A 775 -20.79 -12.80 -5.35
N ALA A 776 -20.96 -13.88 -4.58
CA ALA A 776 -21.68 -15.06 -5.06
C ALA A 776 -23.19 -14.81 -5.31
N GLY A 777 -23.76 -13.78 -4.70
CA GLY A 777 -25.16 -13.36 -4.87
C GLY A 777 -25.37 -12.35 -5.99
N ALA A 778 -24.34 -12.01 -6.75
CA ALA A 778 -24.42 -11.08 -7.89
C ALA A 778 -24.39 -11.82 -9.24
N PRO A 779 -24.83 -11.22 -10.34
CA PRO A 779 -24.68 -11.77 -11.69
C PRO A 779 -23.24 -12.07 -12.07
N ILE A 780 -23.00 -13.18 -12.80
CA ILE A 780 -21.66 -13.59 -13.26
C ILE A 780 -20.98 -12.49 -14.08
N PHE A 781 -21.76 -11.71 -14.84
CA PHE A 781 -21.22 -10.56 -15.56
C PHE A 781 -20.51 -9.56 -14.64
N LEU A 782 -21.17 -9.14 -13.55
CA LEU A 782 -20.57 -8.23 -12.56
C LEU A 782 -19.41 -8.90 -11.80
N GLN A 783 -19.56 -10.19 -11.44
CA GLN A 783 -18.50 -10.96 -10.81
C GLN A 783 -17.22 -11.01 -11.66
N ARG A 784 -17.36 -11.10 -13.01
CA ARG A 784 -16.21 -11.12 -13.92
C ARG A 784 -15.53 -9.76 -14.06
N ILE A 785 -16.23 -8.66 -13.84
CA ILE A 785 -15.63 -7.33 -13.77
C ILE A 785 -14.97 -7.12 -12.39
N ALA A 786 -15.61 -7.57 -11.32
CA ALA A 786 -15.05 -7.52 -9.96
C ALA A 786 -13.79 -8.41 -9.80
N TYR A 787 -13.73 -9.55 -10.51
CA TYR A 787 -12.59 -10.47 -10.55
C TYR A 787 -12.17 -10.75 -12.00
N PRO A 788 -11.56 -9.79 -12.69
CA PRO A 788 -11.29 -9.89 -14.12
C PRO A 788 -10.07 -10.77 -14.41
N ARG A 789 -10.02 -11.26 -15.67
CA ARG A 789 -8.83 -11.92 -16.22
C ARG A 789 -8.12 -10.97 -17.20
N HIS A 790 -7.79 -9.77 -16.72
CA HIS A 790 -6.98 -8.86 -17.52
C HIS A 790 -5.63 -9.49 -17.88
N TYR A 791 -5.10 -9.16 -19.05
CA TYR A 791 -3.85 -9.72 -19.59
C TYR A 791 -3.87 -11.24 -19.73
N ALA A 792 -5.03 -11.87 -20.00
CA ALA A 792 -5.25 -13.32 -19.96
C ALA A 792 -4.18 -14.12 -20.70
N SER A 793 -3.92 -13.80 -21.97
CA SER A 793 -2.92 -14.52 -22.77
C SER A 793 -1.53 -14.47 -22.14
N LEU A 794 -1.18 -13.32 -21.53
CA LEU A 794 0.14 -13.15 -20.90
C LEU A 794 0.21 -13.90 -19.57
N VAL A 795 -0.78 -13.73 -18.69
CA VAL A 795 -0.82 -14.41 -17.36
C VAL A 795 -0.80 -15.92 -17.55
N GLU A 796 -1.65 -16.44 -18.44
CA GLU A 796 -1.76 -17.89 -18.67
C GLU A 796 -0.50 -18.47 -19.32
N SER A 797 0.11 -17.79 -20.28
CA SER A 797 1.35 -18.25 -20.89
C SER A 797 2.53 -18.23 -19.93
N GLU A 798 2.69 -17.18 -19.12
CA GLU A 798 3.79 -17.09 -18.15
C GLU A 798 3.57 -18.05 -16.97
N ALA A 799 2.33 -18.24 -16.51
CA ALA A 799 2.00 -19.23 -15.48
C ALA A 799 2.30 -20.66 -15.96
N ALA A 800 1.90 -20.99 -17.20
CA ALA A 800 2.20 -22.29 -17.81
C ALA A 800 3.71 -22.51 -17.99
N ALA A 801 4.46 -21.48 -18.39
CA ALA A 801 5.92 -21.56 -18.60
C ALA A 801 6.68 -21.90 -17.31
N VAL A 802 6.14 -21.54 -16.15
CA VAL A 802 6.75 -21.79 -14.84
C VAL A 802 5.98 -22.83 -13.99
N GLU A 803 4.97 -23.49 -14.55
CA GLU A 803 4.15 -24.52 -13.89
C GLU A 803 3.49 -24.02 -12.57
N ILE A 804 2.92 -22.82 -12.61
CA ILE A 804 2.10 -22.24 -11.54
C ILE A 804 0.64 -22.25 -11.98
N ASP A 805 -0.30 -22.42 -11.04
CA ASP A 805 -1.72 -22.28 -11.31
C ASP A 805 -2.02 -20.84 -11.77
N PRO A 806 -2.58 -20.63 -12.98
CA PRO A 806 -2.89 -19.29 -13.47
C PRO A 806 -3.88 -18.54 -12.56
N LEU A 807 -4.82 -19.21 -11.89
CA LEU A 807 -5.75 -18.58 -10.97
C LEU A 807 -5.03 -18.06 -9.71
N LEU A 808 -3.97 -18.74 -9.27
CA LEU A 808 -3.13 -18.27 -8.18
C LEU A 808 -2.36 -17.00 -8.59
N LEU A 809 -1.85 -16.97 -9.84
CA LEU A 809 -1.14 -15.78 -10.35
C LEU A 809 -2.10 -14.60 -10.54
N TYR A 810 -3.36 -14.82 -11.01
CA TYR A 810 -4.40 -13.80 -11.04
C TYR A 810 -4.70 -13.26 -9.64
N SER A 811 -4.81 -14.12 -8.64
CA SER A 811 -5.08 -13.74 -7.26
C SER A 811 -3.95 -12.91 -6.65
N LEU A 812 -2.71 -13.25 -7.00
CA LEU A 812 -1.53 -12.47 -6.63
C LEU A 812 -1.58 -11.07 -7.25
N ILE A 813 -1.77 -10.97 -8.57
CA ILE A 813 -1.84 -9.68 -9.29
C ILE A 813 -2.99 -8.83 -8.75
N PHE A 814 -4.12 -9.45 -8.45
CA PHE A 814 -5.27 -8.77 -7.87
C PHE A 814 -4.90 -8.15 -6.51
N GLN A 815 -4.31 -8.93 -5.60
CA GLN A 815 -3.89 -8.46 -4.28
C GLN A 815 -2.82 -7.37 -4.35
N GLU A 816 -1.89 -7.46 -5.30
CA GLU A 816 -0.74 -6.56 -5.39
C GLU A 816 -1.07 -5.21 -6.04
N SER A 817 -2.01 -5.16 -6.99
CA SER A 817 -2.20 -3.96 -7.81
C SER A 817 -3.62 -3.71 -8.32
N LEU A 818 -4.57 -4.61 -8.11
CA LEU A 818 -5.87 -4.59 -8.81
C LEU A 818 -5.70 -4.42 -10.33
N PHE A 819 -4.70 -5.08 -10.90
CA PHE A 819 -4.33 -5.00 -12.32
C PHE A 819 -3.93 -3.60 -12.82
N GLU A 820 -3.49 -2.70 -11.95
CA GLU A 820 -3.03 -1.36 -12.35
C GLU A 820 -1.51 -1.34 -12.62
N PRO A 821 -1.06 -1.20 -13.88
CA PRO A 821 0.36 -1.34 -14.24
C PRO A 821 1.32 -0.32 -13.58
N PRO A 822 0.95 0.96 -13.39
CA PRO A 822 1.83 1.93 -12.77
C PRO A 822 1.82 1.88 -11.23
N ALA A 823 1.17 0.87 -10.62
CA ALA A 823 1.09 0.75 -9.17
C ALA A 823 2.49 0.77 -8.53
N ARG A 824 2.64 1.56 -7.46
CA ARG A 824 3.87 1.67 -6.67
C ARG A 824 3.53 1.64 -5.18
N SER A 825 4.22 0.79 -4.43
CA SER A 825 4.08 0.77 -2.97
C SER A 825 4.99 1.80 -2.30
N PHE A 826 4.73 2.08 -1.02
CA PHE A 826 5.61 2.90 -0.18
C PHE A 826 7.03 2.33 -0.08
N ALA A 827 7.19 1.01 -0.07
CA ALA A 827 8.49 0.34 -0.07
C ALA A 827 9.21 0.37 -1.43
N GLY A 828 8.60 1.01 -2.44
CA GLY A 828 9.15 1.14 -3.78
C GLY A 828 8.96 -0.08 -4.68
N ALA A 829 8.09 -1.03 -4.31
CA ALA A 829 7.67 -2.10 -5.18
C ALA A 829 6.86 -1.57 -6.37
N GLN A 830 6.95 -2.19 -7.56
CA GLN A 830 6.40 -1.64 -8.79
C GLN A 830 5.66 -2.68 -9.63
N GLY A 831 4.60 -2.21 -10.28
CA GLY A 831 3.86 -2.92 -11.32
C GLY A 831 2.86 -3.93 -10.79
N LEU A 832 2.32 -4.73 -11.68
CA LEU A 832 1.19 -5.63 -11.45
C LEU A 832 1.42 -6.65 -10.32
N THR A 833 2.63 -7.13 -10.16
CA THR A 833 3.02 -8.12 -9.14
C THR A 833 3.93 -7.52 -8.06
N GLN A 834 4.03 -6.18 -7.99
CA GLN A 834 4.76 -5.42 -6.97
C GLN A 834 6.20 -5.91 -6.74
N ILE A 835 7.01 -5.94 -7.81
CA ILE A 835 8.42 -6.33 -7.72
C ILE A 835 9.26 -5.18 -7.18
N ILE A 836 10.03 -5.44 -6.12
CA ILE A 836 11.02 -4.49 -5.60
C ILE A 836 12.18 -4.33 -6.61
N PRO A 837 12.70 -3.12 -6.85
CA PRO A 837 13.76 -2.86 -7.84
C PRO A 837 14.99 -3.76 -7.75
N SER A 838 15.47 -4.07 -6.56
CA SER A 838 16.58 -4.99 -6.33
C SER A 838 16.26 -6.42 -6.76
N THR A 839 15.05 -6.90 -6.41
CA THR A 839 14.55 -8.22 -6.84
C THR A 839 14.39 -8.28 -8.35
N GLY A 840 13.87 -7.19 -8.97
CA GLY A 840 13.75 -7.09 -10.43
C GLY A 840 15.09 -7.19 -11.14
N ALA A 841 16.12 -6.53 -10.61
CA ALA A 841 17.48 -6.61 -11.16
C ALA A 841 18.07 -8.04 -11.05
N GLU A 842 17.85 -8.72 -9.92
CA GLU A 842 18.27 -10.11 -9.73
C GLU A 842 17.56 -11.07 -10.70
N ILE A 843 16.23 -10.92 -10.87
CA ILE A 843 15.45 -11.72 -11.82
C ILE A 843 15.93 -11.46 -13.24
N ALA A 844 16.15 -10.20 -13.62
CA ALA A 844 16.67 -9.85 -14.95
C ALA A 844 18.01 -10.52 -15.24
N GLN A 845 18.92 -10.54 -14.26
CA GLN A 845 20.20 -11.25 -14.38
C GLN A 845 20.00 -12.75 -14.53
N ARG A 846 19.15 -13.38 -13.73
CA ARG A 846 18.88 -14.83 -13.79
C ARG A 846 18.24 -15.26 -15.11
N LEU A 847 17.33 -14.44 -15.64
CA LEU A 847 16.67 -14.65 -16.93
C LEU A 847 17.50 -14.20 -18.14
N ASN A 848 18.70 -13.63 -17.94
CA ASN A 848 19.47 -12.95 -19.00
C ASN A 848 18.60 -11.95 -19.79
N TYR A 849 17.74 -11.20 -19.07
CA TYR A 849 16.78 -10.28 -19.70
C TYR A 849 17.53 -9.05 -20.27
N PRO A 850 17.42 -8.78 -21.59
CA PRO A 850 18.21 -7.72 -22.22
C PRO A 850 17.68 -6.32 -21.85
N ASN A 851 18.60 -5.38 -21.67
CA ASN A 851 18.29 -3.95 -21.48
C ASN A 851 17.29 -3.67 -20.35
N TYR A 852 17.41 -4.38 -19.22
CA TYR A 852 16.55 -4.15 -18.06
C TYR A 852 16.85 -2.77 -17.45
N SER A 853 15.79 -2.05 -17.14
CA SER A 853 15.78 -0.86 -16.26
C SER A 853 14.60 -0.97 -15.30
N VAL A 854 14.66 -0.28 -14.17
CA VAL A 854 13.61 -0.31 -13.15
C VAL A 854 12.25 0.15 -13.72
N ASP A 855 12.25 1.15 -14.59
CA ASP A 855 11.02 1.69 -15.19
C ASP A 855 10.25 0.65 -16.01
N ARG A 856 10.95 -0.38 -16.52
CA ARG A 856 10.30 -1.47 -17.25
C ARG A 856 9.44 -2.37 -16.37
N LEU A 857 9.55 -2.28 -15.05
CA LEU A 857 8.64 -2.97 -14.13
C LEU A 857 7.19 -2.45 -14.20
N SER A 858 6.95 -1.28 -14.76
CA SER A 858 5.60 -0.79 -15.07
C SER A 858 4.98 -1.43 -16.32
N LEU A 859 5.76 -2.15 -17.14
CA LEU A 859 5.27 -2.81 -18.35
C LEU A 859 4.69 -4.19 -18.00
N PRO A 860 3.43 -4.48 -18.33
CA PRO A 860 2.78 -5.76 -18.03
C PRO A 860 3.56 -6.99 -18.49
N SER A 861 4.11 -6.96 -19.72
CA SER A 861 4.89 -8.06 -20.28
C SER A 861 6.15 -8.39 -19.47
N VAL A 862 6.78 -7.39 -18.87
CA VAL A 862 7.96 -7.58 -18.02
C VAL A 862 7.55 -8.02 -16.61
N ASN A 863 6.60 -7.30 -16.04
CA ASN A 863 6.21 -7.46 -14.64
C ASN A 863 5.55 -8.82 -14.36
N ILE A 864 4.58 -9.23 -15.18
CA ILE A 864 3.91 -10.54 -15.03
C ILE A 864 4.91 -11.68 -15.17
N ARG A 865 5.82 -11.59 -16.16
CA ARG A 865 6.87 -12.57 -16.34
C ARG A 865 7.79 -12.67 -15.13
N PHE A 866 8.20 -11.53 -14.58
CA PHE A 866 9.08 -11.50 -13.40
C PHE A 866 8.37 -12.00 -12.16
N GLY A 867 7.10 -11.63 -11.95
CA GLY A 867 6.28 -12.09 -10.85
C GLY A 867 6.03 -13.59 -10.88
N ALA A 868 5.67 -14.14 -12.04
CA ALA A 868 5.48 -15.59 -12.23
C ALA A 868 6.78 -16.36 -11.96
N TYR A 869 7.91 -15.89 -12.50
CA TYR A 869 9.23 -16.48 -12.24
C TYR A 869 9.59 -16.43 -10.75
N TYR A 870 9.37 -15.29 -10.09
CA TYR A 870 9.70 -15.12 -8.68
C TYR A 870 8.83 -16.01 -7.79
N LEU A 871 7.53 -16.06 -8.04
CA LEU A 871 6.61 -16.95 -7.31
C LEU A 871 7.02 -18.42 -7.44
N ARG A 872 7.37 -18.86 -8.67
CA ARG A 872 7.88 -20.21 -8.88
C ARG A 872 9.19 -20.44 -8.14
N TRP A 873 10.13 -19.53 -8.21
CA TRP A 873 11.41 -19.67 -7.52
C TRP A 873 11.22 -19.76 -6.00
N VAL A 874 10.35 -18.93 -5.43
CA VAL A 874 10.01 -18.99 -3.99
C VAL A 874 9.31 -20.32 -3.65
N ARG A 875 8.40 -20.78 -4.50
CA ARG A 875 7.72 -22.08 -4.31
C ARG A 875 8.70 -23.25 -4.27
N ASP A 876 9.66 -23.29 -5.19
CA ASP A 876 10.69 -24.33 -5.22
C ASP A 876 11.56 -24.27 -3.96
N PHE A 877 11.84 -23.08 -3.45
CA PHE A 877 12.56 -22.87 -2.21
C PHE A 877 11.75 -23.22 -0.96
N ALA A 878 10.43 -23.07 -1.00
CA ALA A 878 9.49 -23.29 0.10
C ALA A 878 8.80 -24.69 0.01
N HIS A 879 9.58 -25.76 -0.10
CA HIS A 879 9.13 -27.16 -0.09
C HIS A 879 8.05 -27.50 -1.15
N SER A 880 7.97 -26.74 -2.24
CA SER A 880 6.95 -26.85 -3.29
C SER A 880 5.51 -26.65 -2.76
N ASN A 881 5.33 -25.89 -1.69
CA ASN A 881 4.05 -25.56 -1.09
C ASN A 881 3.61 -24.15 -1.51
N ASP A 882 2.37 -24.03 -2.02
CA ASP A 882 1.85 -22.77 -2.55
C ASP A 882 1.61 -21.74 -1.45
N VAL A 883 1.11 -22.16 -0.27
CA VAL A 883 0.88 -21.25 0.86
C VAL A 883 2.21 -20.70 1.39
N ALA A 884 3.22 -21.57 1.58
CA ALA A 884 4.54 -21.14 1.99
C ALA A 884 5.23 -20.26 0.92
N ALA A 885 4.93 -20.48 -0.37
CA ALA A 885 5.41 -19.62 -1.46
C ALA A 885 4.84 -18.21 -1.37
N LEU A 886 3.55 -18.06 -1.09
CA LEU A 886 2.91 -16.75 -0.91
C LEU A 886 3.46 -16.00 0.31
N VAL A 887 3.71 -16.71 1.44
CA VAL A 887 4.42 -16.14 2.60
C VAL A 887 5.80 -15.63 2.19
N GLY A 888 6.54 -16.45 1.43
CA GLY A 888 7.89 -16.09 0.99
C GLY A 888 7.91 -14.95 -0.03
N TYR A 889 6.85 -14.80 -0.81
CA TYR A 889 6.69 -13.68 -1.74
C TYR A 889 6.58 -12.35 -0.99
N ASN A 890 5.74 -12.29 0.06
CA ASN A 890 5.50 -11.10 0.86
C ASN A 890 6.61 -10.86 1.90
N ALA A 891 6.93 -11.85 2.74
CA ALA A 891 7.84 -11.70 3.89
C ALA A 891 9.28 -12.17 3.62
N GLY A 892 9.56 -12.66 2.43
CA GLY A 892 10.86 -13.19 2.03
C GLY A 892 11.00 -14.71 2.25
N PRO A 893 11.68 -15.41 1.32
CA PRO A 893 11.71 -16.87 1.28
C PRO A 893 12.42 -17.50 2.50
N GLY A 894 13.40 -16.83 3.10
CA GLY A 894 14.08 -17.32 4.30
C GLY A 894 13.15 -17.41 5.50
N ASN A 895 12.32 -16.42 5.72
CA ASN A 895 11.32 -16.39 6.79
C ASN A 895 10.26 -17.49 6.58
N ALA A 896 9.76 -17.61 5.36
CA ALA A 896 8.74 -18.61 5.01
C ALA A 896 9.17 -20.03 5.40
N ASN A 897 10.39 -20.43 5.07
CA ASN A 897 10.88 -21.76 5.41
C ASN A 897 10.96 -21.99 6.91
N VAL A 898 11.55 -21.03 7.66
CA VAL A 898 11.67 -21.13 9.11
C VAL A 898 10.30 -21.28 9.79
N TRP A 899 9.30 -20.56 9.30
CA TRP A 899 7.96 -20.61 9.89
C TRP A 899 7.19 -21.87 9.48
N PHE A 900 7.31 -22.28 8.22
CA PHE A 900 6.63 -23.49 7.70
C PHE A 900 7.12 -24.77 8.38
N ASP A 901 8.41 -24.93 8.57
CA ASP A 901 9.00 -26.11 9.22
C ASP A 901 8.49 -26.34 10.66
N ARG A 902 7.96 -25.29 11.31
CA ARG A 902 7.41 -25.37 12.67
C ARG A 902 5.98 -25.92 12.73
N THR A 903 5.22 -25.84 11.66
CA THR A 903 3.76 -26.07 11.66
C THR A 903 3.28 -27.09 10.64
N ALA A 904 4.14 -27.50 9.70
CA ALA A 904 3.76 -28.50 8.69
C ALA A 904 3.30 -29.81 9.36
N PRO A 905 2.17 -30.41 8.95
CA PRO A 905 1.44 -30.18 7.70
C PRO A 905 0.11 -29.40 7.82
N ASP A 906 -0.09 -28.60 8.88
CA ASP A 906 -1.35 -27.87 9.12
C ASP A 906 -1.24 -26.45 8.58
N GLU A 907 -1.62 -26.23 7.32
CA GLU A 907 -1.51 -24.93 6.64
C GLU A 907 -2.40 -23.85 7.26
N ALA A 908 -3.58 -24.20 7.78
CA ALA A 908 -4.42 -23.22 8.47
C ALA A 908 -3.78 -22.74 9.78
N LEU A 909 -3.16 -23.66 10.53
CA LEU A 909 -2.40 -23.30 11.74
C LEU A 909 -1.13 -22.50 11.40
N PHE A 910 -0.47 -22.86 10.29
CA PHE A 910 0.68 -22.12 9.79
C PHE A 910 0.35 -20.65 9.56
N ILE A 911 -0.77 -20.37 8.88
CA ILE A 911 -1.22 -18.99 8.59
C ILE A 911 -1.50 -18.23 9.90
N GLU A 912 -2.17 -18.87 10.88
CA GLU A 912 -2.48 -18.23 12.17
C GLU A 912 -1.25 -17.91 13.01
N LEU A 913 -0.21 -18.72 12.91
CA LEU A 913 1.03 -18.55 13.67
C LEU A 913 2.07 -17.66 12.99
N LEU A 914 1.74 -17.03 11.84
CA LEU A 914 2.63 -16.06 11.21
C LEU A 914 2.85 -14.86 12.14
N PRO A 915 4.11 -14.48 12.38
CA PRO A 915 4.44 -13.42 13.33
C PRO A 915 4.08 -12.02 12.86
N TYR A 916 3.82 -11.84 11.55
CA TYR A 916 3.44 -10.56 10.95
C TYR A 916 1.97 -10.55 10.57
N ASP A 917 1.19 -9.65 11.18
CA ASP A 917 -0.23 -9.48 10.88
C ASP A 917 -0.46 -9.13 9.40
N GLU A 918 0.40 -8.26 8.84
CA GLU A 918 0.37 -7.92 7.42
C GLU A 918 0.47 -9.16 6.52
N THR A 919 1.46 -10.05 6.77
CA THR A 919 1.64 -11.27 5.97
C THR A 919 0.48 -12.24 6.16
N ARG A 920 -0.07 -12.36 7.38
CA ARG A 920 -1.22 -13.21 7.65
C ARG A 920 -2.45 -12.73 6.88
N LEU A 921 -2.79 -11.45 6.96
CA LEU A 921 -3.90 -10.84 6.22
C LEU A 921 -3.70 -10.94 4.70
N TYR A 922 -2.48 -10.69 4.23
CA TYR A 922 -2.11 -10.86 2.83
C TYR A 922 -2.45 -12.25 2.30
N LEU A 923 -2.09 -13.30 3.05
CA LEU A 923 -2.41 -14.66 2.65
C LEU A 923 -3.92 -14.93 2.66
N GLN A 924 -4.60 -14.53 3.74
CA GLN A 924 -6.05 -14.74 3.86
C GLN A 924 -6.79 -14.08 2.69
N ARG A 925 -6.37 -12.89 2.26
CA ARG A 925 -6.91 -12.17 1.10
C ARG A 925 -6.63 -12.93 -0.21
N ILE A 926 -5.39 -13.29 -0.50
CA ILE A 926 -5.07 -14.03 -1.74
C ILE A 926 -5.85 -15.34 -1.84
N LEU A 927 -5.97 -16.08 -0.75
CA LEU A 927 -6.72 -17.33 -0.73
C LEU A 927 -8.22 -17.08 -0.95
N THR A 928 -8.77 -15.99 -0.44
CA THR A 928 -10.14 -15.56 -0.71
C THR A 928 -10.32 -15.16 -2.18
N HIS A 929 -9.37 -14.41 -2.75
CA HIS A 929 -9.38 -14.08 -4.19
C HIS A 929 -9.29 -15.36 -5.06
N TYR A 930 -8.42 -16.29 -4.70
CA TYR A 930 -8.32 -17.57 -5.39
C TYR A 930 -9.65 -18.34 -5.37
N TYR A 931 -10.34 -18.34 -4.23
CA TYR A 931 -11.68 -18.94 -4.13
C TYR A 931 -12.66 -18.29 -5.11
N HIS A 932 -12.69 -16.96 -5.19
CA HIS A 932 -13.57 -16.25 -6.13
C HIS A 932 -13.20 -16.54 -7.58
N TYR A 933 -11.93 -16.46 -7.96
CA TYR A 933 -11.46 -16.82 -9.30
C TYR A 933 -11.83 -18.25 -9.68
N ALA A 934 -11.57 -19.21 -8.81
CA ALA A 934 -11.92 -20.61 -9.05
C ALA A 934 -13.44 -20.79 -9.21
N ARG A 935 -14.26 -20.15 -8.39
CA ARG A 935 -15.72 -20.19 -8.46
C ARG A 935 -16.27 -19.61 -9.78
N ILE A 936 -15.68 -18.52 -10.26
CA ILE A 936 -16.15 -17.80 -11.46
C ILE A 936 -15.68 -18.47 -12.76
N TYR A 937 -14.48 -19.05 -12.80
CA TYR A 937 -13.81 -19.43 -14.03
C TYR A 937 -13.56 -20.95 -14.23
N THR A 938 -13.80 -21.81 -13.24
CA THR A 938 -13.62 -23.26 -13.39
C THR A 938 -14.93 -24.03 -13.57
N ARG A 939 -16.05 -23.32 -13.79
CA ARG A 939 -17.39 -23.90 -14.03
C ARG A 939 -17.54 -24.44 -15.44
#